data_af621b0ef166865f88103b33a1ed7382
#
_entry.id   af621b0ef166865f88103b33a1ed7382
#
_cell.length_a   1.000
_cell.length_b   1.000
_cell.length_c   1.000
_cell.angle_alpha   90.00
_cell.angle_beta   90.00
_cell.angle_gamma   90.00
#
_symmetry.space_group_name_H-M   'P 1'
#
loop_
_entity.id
_entity.type
_entity.pdbx_description
1 polymer ?
#
loop_
_entity_poly.entity_id
_entity_poly.type
_entity_poly.pdbx_seq_one_letter_code
_entity_poly.pdbx_strand_id
1 'polypeptide(L)'
;MDIKFSYANCTQDTKNKLYPNTAIVKDITELPKFMKYDYTFIEFKNGLRKKENFIKANYATFDLDNDHSEREEDWIQIDDIKHLFPGVWCLIITSRNHMKEKEGRKPRPKFHVVFKINETKSADTYKDFMHYVQREYSFFDKQALDAGRFMFGTDSSQYYEVKGDLTLSDHMKFKENENDFAGYNIYEGEIYEGSRSNTMIRVATSILKRHGDTDEAYQKYLEQADRCVPSLPDSELETIYASAKRYYDILKKKPNYIDPSEYNKPIWEEPIPLEEDKTPPFPVDTLPSVIKDYVKELSESTQTPVDMASSCALAILSLCCQAKYKIRGKIDWIEPLNLYTVIVAEPSERKSAIISNMTKPLVNYEQEYNETHRAEFEKNKAEKRMLEKRLSNIELSIVKGKGSMVDLEKITSEIALFKDKSPLKLYVDDVTTEKLNHILSTNDGKAAIISSEGGIFDLLAGIYTKNVNIDVFLKAYSGDTIRVDRLGRECEVINNPRLSILLAVQPTVLKGLVSNNSFRGRGLTARFLYSYPTSKVGDRIYRTKLMSEFAYEDYEDLIHNILDDEENNLITLSDGADKLLEEFANELEPHLITDLKPINDWAGKLVGNVLRISGLLARANTTINHGLLEDVNIVVSEDDMRNAIKIGKYYLEHAKVAFSLMGSDAVTKDSIYIIEFVKKTGLSEFSARDLMRGCRCFKTKSSVMPAINHLIDYGYIQEKASEPTKQGRPLGAKYLVNPKIFNK
;
A
#
# COMPACT_ATOMS: atom_id res chain seq x y z
N MET A 1 23.30 -23.25 20.78
CA MET A 1 22.33 -23.94 19.88
C MET A 1 21.92 -22.96 18.80
N ASP A 2 21.77 -23.39 17.54
CA ASP A 2 21.45 -22.44 16.47
C ASP A 2 19.93 -22.24 16.41
N ILE A 3 19.48 -21.00 16.70
CA ILE A 3 18.07 -20.60 16.63
C ILE A 3 17.83 -19.99 15.26
N LYS A 4 17.06 -20.69 14.39
CA LYS A 4 16.73 -20.24 13.02
C LYS A 4 15.31 -19.69 12.99
N PHE A 5 15.13 -18.49 12.43
CA PHE A 5 13.82 -17.88 12.21
C PHE A 5 13.85 -16.93 11.00
N SER A 6 12.67 -16.58 10.48
CA SER A 6 12.52 -15.60 9.42
C SER A 6 11.94 -14.30 9.96
N TYR A 7 12.35 -13.17 9.40
CA TYR A 7 11.86 -11.86 9.82
C TYR A 7 11.54 -10.95 8.62
N ALA A 8 10.63 -10.02 8.86
CA ALA A 8 10.16 -9.04 7.90
C ALA A 8 11.07 -7.80 7.88
N ASN A 9 10.80 -6.87 6.94
CA ASN A 9 11.40 -5.54 6.91
C ASN A 9 10.51 -4.48 7.57
N CYS A 10 9.46 -4.89 8.28
CA CYS A 10 8.50 -4.03 8.95
C CYS A 10 8.34 -4.41 10.41
N THR A 11 7.75 -3.52 11.20
CA THR A 11 7.44 -3.70 12.62
C THR A 11 5.96 -3.45 12.86
N GLN A 12 5.28 -4.39 13.52
CA GLN A 12 3.87 -4.30 13.93
C GLN A 12 2.89 -4.12 12.76
N ASP A 13 3.22 -4.69 11.61
CA ASP A 13 2.36 -4.67 10.43
C ASP A 13 1.51 -5.95 10.35
N THR A 14 0.23 -5.83 10.71
CA THR A 14 -0.74 -6.93 10.64
C THR A 14 -1.00 -7.43 9.22
N LYS A 15 -0.74 -6.59 8.22
CA LYS A 15 -0.98 -6.89 6.80
C LYS A 15 0.21 -7.59 6.13
N ASN A 16 1.38 -7.55 6.77
CA ASN A 16 2.58 -8.13 6.19
C ASN A 16 2.48 -9.66 6.09
N LYS A 17 2.70 -10.17 4.90
CA LYS A 17 2.76 -11.61 4.61
C LYS A 17 4.16 -12.05 4.19
N LEU A 18 5.12 -11.13 4.06
CA LEU A 18 6.45 -11.42 3.52
C LEU A 18 7.52 -11.36 4.62
N TYR A 19 8.23 -12.46 4.80
CA TYR A 19 9.33 -12.66 5.74
C TYR A 19 10.58 -13.10 4.96
N PRO A 20 11.21 -12.18 4.20
CA PRO A 20 12.23 -12.55 3.21
C PRO A 20 13.59 -12.86 3.82
N ASN A 21 13.83 -12.36 5.04
CA ASN A 21 15.12 -12.47 5.69
C ASN A 21 15.16 -13.70 6.61
N THR A 22 16.32 -14.35 6.71
CA THR A 22 16.53 -15.46 7.63
C THR A 22 17.70 -15.14 8.54
N ALA A 23 17.52 -15.28 9.84
CA ALA A 23 18.59 -15.20 10.83
C ALA A 23 18.86 -16.57 11.43
N ILE A 24 20.14 -16.83 11.72
CA ILE A 24 20.61 -17.95 12.53
C ILE A 24 21.45 -17.36 13.66
N VAL A 25 20.94 -17.48 14.88
CA VAL A 25 21.51 -16.85 16.06
C VAL A 25 22.02 -17.94 17.01
N LYS A 26 23.24 -17.81 17.50
CA LYS A 26 23.87 -18.74 18.41
C LYS A 26 23.77 -18.32 19.88
N ASP A 27 23.65 -17.01 20.10
CA ASP A 27 23.53 -16.39 21.43
C ASP A 27 22.28 -15.51 21.48
N ILE A 28 21.46 -15.66 22.51
CA ILE A 28 20.22 -14.89 22.68
C ILE A 28 20.47 -13.36 22.75
N THR A 29 21.68 -12.92 23.07
CA THR A 29 22.07 -11.50 23.08
C THR A 29 22.06 -10.86 21.69
N GLU A 30 22.07 -11.67 20.63
CA GLU A 30 21.97 -11.19 19.25
C GLU A 30 20.52 -11.02 18.76
N LEU A 31 19.54 -11.62 19.46
CA LEU A 31 18.12 -11.59 19.07
C LEU A 31 17.54 -10.18 18.89
N PRO A 32 17.88 -9.17 19.74
CA PRO A 32 17.35 -7.82 19.61
C PRO A 32 17.62 -7.17 18.25
N LYS A 33 18.71 -7.54 17.57
CA LYS A 33 19.07 -6.99 16.26
C LYS A 33 18.00 -7.31 15.19
N PHE A 34 17.35 -8.46 15.31
CA PHE A 34 16.44 -9.00 14.31
C PHE A 34 14.98 -8.95 14.76
N MET A 35 14.71 -9.20 16.06
CA MET A 35 13.34 -9.30 16.59
C MET A 35 12.70 -7.94 16.93
N LYS A 36 13.35 -6.84 16.57
CA LYS A 36 12.69 -5.55 16.43
C LYS A 36 11.75 -5.50 15.23
N TYR A 37 11.95 -6.36 14.24
CA TYR A 37 11.08 -6.57 13.10
C TYR A 37 10.10 -7.72 13.37
N ASP A 38 8.97 -7.75 12.65
CA ASP A 38 8.02 -8.85 12.73
C ASP A 38 8.69 -10.16 12.27
N TYR A 39 8.47 -11.26 12.99
CA TYR A 39 9.20 -12.49 12.79
C TYR A 39 8.32 -13.74 12.90
N THR A 40 8.81 -14.87 12.37
CA THR A 40 8.18 -16.19 12.47
C THR A 40 9.22 -17.29 12.57
N PHE A 41 8.90 -18.33 13.33
CA PHE A 41 9.74 -19.54 13.45
C PHE A 41 9.36 -20.63 12.44
N ILE A 42 8.41 -20.34 11.56
CA ILE A 42 7.96 -21.23 10.49
C ILE A 42 8.67 -20.86 9.19
N GLU A 43 9.11 -21.86 8.44
CA GLU A 43 9.78 -21.67 7.15
C GLU A 43 8.76 -21.73 6.01
N PHE A 44 8.66 -20.65 5.22
CA PHE A 44 7.74 -20.52 4.10
C PHE A 44 8.48 -20.41 2.77
N LYS A 45 7.90 -20.97 1.71
CA LYS A 45 8.42 -20.86 0.35
C LYS A 45 8.49 -19.39 -0.06
N ASN A 46 9.70 -18.94 -0.46
CA ASN A 46 10.00 -17.54 -0.81
C ASN A 46 9.69 -16.53 0.31
N GLY A 47 9.67 -16.96 1.57
CA GLY A 47 9.33 -16.11 2.71
C GLY A 47 7.87 -15.63 2.74
N LEU A 48 7.01 -16.13 1.86
CA LEU A 48 5.60 -15.70 1.78
C LEU A 48 4.73 -16.54 2.72
N ARG A 49 4.26 -15.94 3.80
CA ARG A 49 3.42 -16.52 4.86
C ARG A 49 2.02 -16.86 4.33
N LYS A 50 1.87 -18.08 3.84
CA LYS A 50 0.61 -18.71 3.40
C LYS A 50 0.67 -20.19 3.74
N LYS A 51 -0.48 -20.81 4.04
CA LYS A 51 -0.57 -22.25 4.35
C LYS A 51 0.06 -23.13 3.24
N GLU A 52 -0.24 -22.77 1.99
CA GLU A 52 0.27 -23.52 0.82
C GLU A 52 1.80 -23.38 0.64
N ASN A 53 2.39 -22.37 1.26
CA ASN A 53 3.83 -22.11 1.22
C ASN A 53 4.58 -22.66 2.43
N PHE A 54 3.90 -23.33 3.34
CA PHE A 54 4.55 -23.97 4.49
C PHE A 54 5.56 -25.00 4.01
N ILE A 55 6.82 -24.85 4.43
CA ILE A 55 7.88 -25.80 4.12
C ILE A 55 8.09 -26.72 5.30
N LYS A 56 8.37 -26.13 6.47
CA LYS A 56 8.59 -26.87 7.71
C LYS A 56 8.59 -25.95 8.93
N ALA A 57 8.42 -26.57 10.10
CA ALA A 57 8.62 -25.95 11.38
C ALA A 57 9.46 -26.84 12.29
N ASN A 58 10.44 -26.24 12.99
CA ASN A 58 11.27 -26.88 14.00
C ASN A 58 11.00 -26.29 15.39
N TYR A 59 10.10 -25.32 15.47
CA TYR A 59 9.69 -24.64 16.68
C TYR A 59 8.18 -24.46 16.72
N ALA A 60 7.61 -24.54 17.91
CA ALA A 60 6.23 -24.20 18.23
C ALA A 60 6.22 -22.97 19.13
N THR A 61 5.44 -21.93 18.76
CA THR A 61 5.36 -20.68 19.51
C THR A 61 3.97 -20.49 20.09
N PHE A 62 3.89 -20.30 21.39
CA PHE A 62 2.64 -20.08 22.12
C PHE A 62 2.63 -18.71 22.77
N ASP A 63 1.47 -18.04 22.73
CA ASP A 63 1.24 -16.81 23.49
C ASP A 63 0.73 -17.13 24.89
N LEU A 64 1.21 -16.34 25.83
CA LEU A 64 0.76 -16.39 27.21
C LEU A 64 0.45 -14.97 27.68
N ASP A 65 -0.83 -14.62 27.63
CA ASP A 65 -1.34 -13.28 27.94
C ASP A 65 -1.90 -13.16 29.37
N ASN A 66 -2.01 -14.27 30.12
CA ASN A 66 -2.60 -14.35 31.44
C ASN A 66 -4.04 -13.78 31.50
N ASP A 67 -4.79 -13.89 30.40
CA ASP A 67 -6.16 -13.39 30.31
C ASP A 67 -7.20 -14.39 30.88
N HIS A 68 -6.75 -15.54 31.39
CA HIS A 68 -7.58 -16.59 31.99
C HIS A 68 -8.07 -16.27 33.40
N SER A 69 -7.40 -15.35 34.13
CA SER A 69 -7.81 -14.91 35.47
C SER A 69 -7.45 -13.44 35.75
N GLU A 70 -8.28 -12.78 36.54
CA GLU A 70 -8.02 -11.42 37.04
C GLU A 70 -7.22 -11.43 38.38
N ARG A 71 -7.01 -12.61 39.00
CA ARG A 71 -6.23 -12.77 40.23
C ARG A 71 -4.76 -12.96 39.86
N GLU A 72 -3.89 -12.19 40.49
CA GLU A 72 -2.42 -12.19 40.24
C GLU A 72 -1.78 -13.54 40.60
N GLU A 73 -2.34 -14.24 41.62
CA GLU A 73 -1.88 -15.56 42.09
C GLU A 73 -2.10 -16.68 41.05
N ASP A 74 -3.01 -16.47 40.08
CA ASP A 74 -3.28 -17.44 39.02
C ASP A 74 -2.43 -17.20 37.77
N TRP A 75 -1.66 -16.11 37.73
CA TRP A 75 -0.87 -15.76 36.55
C TRP A 75 0.42 -16.58 36.48
N ILE A 76 0.65 -17.14 35.30
CA ILE A 76 1.89 -17.85 34.99
C ILE A 76 3.01 -16.83 34.85
N GLN A 77 4.09 -17.03 35.61
CA GLN A 77 5.30 -16.22 35.56
C GLN A 77 6.34 -16.84 34.61
N ILE A 78 7.32 -16.05 34.18
CA ILE A 78 8.42 -16.52 33.32
C ILE A 78 9.14 -17.73 33.96
N ASP A 79 9.37 -17.68 35.26
CA ASP A 79 10.07 -18.75 35.97
C ASP A 79 9.24 -20.04 36.10
N ASP A 80 7.92 -19.96 36.03
CA ASP A 80 7.04 -21.14 36.09
C ASP A 80 7.23 -22.07 34.89
N ILE A 81 7.57 -21.51 33.74
CA ILE A 81 7.72 -22.25 32.47
C ILE A 81 8.74 -23.39 32.61
N LYS A 82 9.83 -23.17 33.28
CA LYS A 82 10.89 -24.20 33.52
C LYS A 82 10.39 -25.34 34.42
N HIS A 83 9.45 -25.08 35.33
CA HIS A 83 8.84 -26.07 36.19
C HIS A 83 7.70 -26.82 35.50
N LEU A 84 6.97 -26.14 34.66
CA LEU A 84 5.87 -26.73 33.84
C LEU A 84 6.41 -27.63 32.73
N PHE A 85 7.60 -27.33 32.19
CA PHE A 85 8.25 -28.07 31.10
C PHE A 85 9.68 -28.51 31.49
N PRO A 86 9.81 -29.43 32.45
CA PRO A 86 11.12 -29.85 32.96
C PRO A 86 11.95 -30.53 31.87
N GLY A 87 13.19 -30.06 31.70
CA GLY A 87 14.14 -30.59 30.72
C GLY A 87 13.87 -30.21 29.25
N VAL A 88 12.82 -29.46 28.98
CA VAL A 88 12.49 -29.00 27.61
C VAL A 88 13.21 -27.70 27.29
N TRP A 89 13.89 -27.62 26.18
CA TRP A 89 14.45 -26.36 25.71
C TRP A 89 13.38 -25.40 25.23
N CYS A 90 13.41 -24.17 25.73
CA CYS A 90 12.57 -23.10 25.20
C CYS A 90 13.23 -21.72 25.27
N LEU A 91 12.76 -20.82 24.41
CA LEU A 91 13.08 -19.41 24.40
C LEU A 91 11.83 -18.61 24.78
N ILE A 92 11.92 -17.76 25.79
CA ILE A 92 10.84 -16.91 26.27
C ILE A 92 11.12 -15.48 25.82
N ILE A 93 10.14 -14.81 25.21
CA ILE A 93 10.25 -13.47 24.66
C ILE A 93 9.11 -12.64 25.22
N THR A 94 9.43 -11.56 25.98
CA THR A 94 8.38 -10.69 26.52
C THR A 94 7.67 -9.95 25.39
N SER A 95 6.35 -9.88 25.45
CA SER A 95 5.56 -9.16 24.45
C SER A 95 5.64 -7.64 24.66
N ARG A 96 5.30 -6.85 23.65
CA ARG A 96 5.25 -5.38 23.72
C ARG A 96 4.36 -4.84 24.85
N ASN A 97 3.36 -5.63 25.28
CA ASN A 97 2.41 -5.28 26.33
C ASN A 97 2.75 -5.90 27.69
N HIS A 98 3.94 -6.51 27.83
CA HIS A 98 4.39 -7.11 29.08
C HIS A 98 4.41 -6.07 30.21
N MET A 99 3.74 -6.37 31.33
CA MET A 99 3.64 -5.51 32.51
C MET A 99 3.14 -4.07 32.21
N LYS A 100 2.29 -3.92 31.17
CA LYS A 100 1.65 -2.64 30.83
C LYS A 100 0.14 -2.73 31.04
N GLU A 101 -0.44 -1.63 31.52
CA GLU A 101 -1.89 -1.49 31.57
C GLU A 101 -2.47 -1.38 30.17
N LYS A 102 -3.53 -2.14 29.89
CA LYS A 102 -4.23 -2.10 28.61
C LYS A 102 -5.73 -2.25 28.85
N GLU A 103 -6.53 -1.33 28.26
CA GLU A 103 -8.00 -1.39 28.30
C GLU A 103 -8.60 -1.47 29.72
N GLY A 104 -7.96 -0.78 30.70
CA GLY A 104 -8.40 -0.78 32.11
C GLY A 104 -8.08 -2.06 32.88
N ARG A 105 -7.31 -2.99 32.30
CA ARG A 105 -6.84 -4.20 32.98
C ARG A 105 -5.48 -3.96 33.62
N LYS A 106 -5.26 -4.54 34.79
CA LYS A 106 -3.98 -4.46 35.52
C LYS A 106 -2.81 -4.93 34.67
N PRO A 107 -1.62 -4.32 34.85
CA PRO A 107 -0.37 -4.83 34.29
C PRO A 107 -0.16 -6.29 34.63
N ARG A 108 0.08 -7.15 33.66
CA ARG A 108 0.27 -8.60 33.84
C ARG A 108 1.41 -9.14 32.98
N PRO A 109 2.04 -10.27 33.37
CA PRO A 109 3.03 -10.93 32.52
C PRO A 109 2.42 -11.35 31.19
N LYS A 110 3.02 -10.88 30.06
CA LYS A 110 2.63 -11.26 28.71
C LYS A 110 3.89 -11.59 27.92
N PHE A 111 3.98 -12.83 27.42
CA PHE A 111 5.16 -13.31 26.73
C PHE A 111 4.86 -14.46 25.78
N HIS A 112 5.74 -14.67 24.83
CA HIS A 112 5.71 -15.80 23.92
C HIS A 112 6.68 -16.86 24.40
N VAL A 113 6.29 -18.13 24.31
CA VAL A 113 7.18 -19.26 24.60
C VAL A 113 7.41 -20.04 23.30
N VAL A 114 8.66 -20.10 22.89
CA VAL A 114 9.12 -20.80 21.68
C VAL A 114 9.78 -22.09 22.10
N PHE A 115 9.14 -23.21 21.83
CA PHE A 115 9.66 -24.53 22.11
C PHE A 115 10.27 -25.15 20.87
N LYS A 116 11.36 -25.90 21.03
CA LYS A 116 11.85 -26.79 20.00
C LYS A 116 10.92 -27.98 19.87
N ILE A 117 10.58 -28.35 18.63
CA ILE A 117 9.76 -29.52 18.27
C ILE A 117 10.49 -30.40 17.27
N ASN A 118 10.04 -31.64 17.09
CA ASN A 118 10.48 -32.48 16.00
C ASN A 118 10.06 -31.83 14.67
N GLU A 119 10.96 -31.85 13.67
CA GLU A 119 10.69 -31.24 12.38
C GLU A 119 9.37 -31.75 11.79
N THR A 120 8.44 -30.85 11.50
CA THR A 120 7.22 -31.15 10.75
C THR A 120 7.21 -30.43 9.41
N LYS A 121 6.82 -31.17 8.35
CA LYS A 121 6.71 -30.64 6.98
C LYS A 121 5.27 -30.47 6.51
N SER A 122 4.31 -30.73 7.39
CA SER A 122 2.88 -30.57 7.12
C SER A 122 2.29 -29.46 7.98
N ALA A 123 1.63 -28.49 7.34
CA ALA A 123 0.93 -27.41 8.02
C ALA A 123 -0.21 -27.92 8.92
N ASP A 124 -0.90 -28.97 8.49
CA ASP A 124 -2.00 -29.57 9.26
C ASP A 124 -1.47 -30.33 10.49
N THR A 125 -0.41 -31.12 10.32
CA THR A 125 0.25 -31.81 11.45
C THR A 125 0.79 -30.79 12.47
N TYR A 126 1.37 -29.67 12.01
CA TYR A 126 1.81 -28.58 12.89
C TYR A 126 0.64 -27.99 13.69
N LYS A 127 -0.45 -27.64 12.99
CA LYS A 127 -1.65 -27.10 13.61
C LYS A 127 -2.25 -28.08 14.65
N ASP A 128 -2.36 -29.34 14.31
CA ASP A 128 -2.87 -30.38 15.20
C ASP A 128 -2.03 -30.51 16.50
N PHE A 129 -0.70 -30.45 16.35
CA PHE A 129 0.22 -30.47 17.49
C PHE A 129 0.06 -29.22 18.37
N MET A 130 -0.08 -28.02 17.78
CA MET A 130 -0.31 -26.78 18.53
C MET A 130 -1.59 -26.85 19.35
N HIS A 131 -2.68 -27.35 18.76
CA HIS A 131 -3.96 -27.52 19.46
C HIS A 131 -3.87 -28.59 20.55
N TYR A 132 -3.13 -29.65 20.33
CA TYR A 132 -2.91 -30.71 21.34
C TYR A 132 -2.19 -30.12 22.57
N VAL A 133 -1.10 -29.40 22.39
CA VAL A 133 -0.34 -28.76 23.48
C VAL A 133 -1.22 -27.74 24.22
N GLN A 134 -1.96 -26.91 23.51
CA GLN A 134 -2.84 -25.90 24.13
C GLN A 134 -3.98 -26.57 24.95
N ARG A 135 -4.47 -27.69 24.53
CA ARG A 135 -5.47 -28.44 25.29
C ARG A 135 -4.91 -28.97 26.62
N GLU A 136 -3.68 -29.49 26.61
CA GLU A 136 -3.02 -29.97 27.82
C GLU A 136 -2.61 -28.81 28.74
N TYR A 137 -2.22 -27.68 28.16
CA TYR A 137 -1.80 -26.49 28.86
C TYR A 137 -2.72 -25.29 28.53
N SER A 138 -3.89 -25.30 29.17
CA SER A 138 -5.00 -24.38 28.86
C SER A 138 -4.69 -22.88 29.15
N PHE A 139 -3.56 -22.56 29.78
CA PHE A 139 -3.11 -21.21 30.03
C PHE A 139 -2.45 -20.54 28.78
N PHE A 140 -2.10 -21.32 27.77
CA PHE A 140 -1.71 -20.75 26.49
C PHE A 140 -2.93 -20.19 25.75
N ASP A 141 -2.74 -19.09 25.03
CA ASP A 141 -3.81 -18.47 24.24
C ASP A 141 -4.36 -19.47 23.23
N LYS A 142 -5.70 -19.53 23.15
CA LYS A 142 -6.44 -20.35 22.19
C LYS A 142 -6.38 -19.79 20.77
N GLN A 143 -6.05 -18.51 20.65
CA GLN A 143 -5.91 -17.83 19.37
C GLN A 143 -4.49 -18.05 18.84
N ALA A 144 -4.34 -18.11 17.53
CA ALA A 144 -3.02 -18.14 16.89
C ALA A 144 -2.24 -19.46 17.00
N LEU A 145 -2.94 -20.59 16.89
CA LEU A 145 -2.36 -21.94 16.88
C LEU A 145 -2.18 -22.50 15.45
N ASP A 146 -2.29 -21.65 14.42
CA ASP A 146 -2.23 -22.07 13.04
C ASP A 146 -0.79 -22.10 12.49
N ALA A 147 -0.64 -22.71 11.30
CA ALA A 147 0.64 -22.78 10.59
C ALA A 147 1.06 -21.46 9.92
N GLY A 148 0.30 -20.39 10.10
CA GLY A 148 0.60 -19.04 9.63
C GLY A 148 1.07 -18.11 10.73
N ARG A 149 1.43 -18.61 11.92
CA ARG A 149 1.82 -17.81 13.08
C ARG A 149 3.03 -16.93 12.83
N PHE A 150 2.92 -15.66 13.25
CA PHE A 150 4.03 -14.70 13.32
C PHE A 150 3.93 -13.87 14.61
N MET A 151 5.01 -13.18 14.94
CA MET A 151 5.12 -12.33 16.10
C MET A 151 5.45 -10.90 15.71
N PHE A 152 4.85 -9.95 16.41
CA PHE A 152 5.21 -8.54 16.24
C PHE A 152 6.56 -8.24 16.83
N GLY A 153 7.42 -7.57 16.08
CA GLY A 153 8.69 -7.07 16.56
C GLY A 153 8.53 -5.90 17.53
N THR A 154 9.45 -5.78 18.46
CA THR A 154 9.57 -4.65 19.39
C THR A 154 10.98 -4.53 19.95
N ASP A 155 11.45 -3.30 20.14
CA ASP A 155 12.76 -3.03 20.76
C ASP A 155 12.76 -3.22 22.30
N SER A 156 11.57 -3.38 22.91
CA SER A 156 11.42 -3.48 24.36
C SER A 156 11.36 -4.91 24.90
N SER A 157 11.47 -5.93 24.04
CA SER A 157 11.45 -7.34 24.47
C SER A 157 12.67 -7.73 25.27
N GLN A 158 12.45 -8.54 26.31
CA GLN A 158 13.48 -9.27 27.04
C GLN A 158 13.44 -10.73 26.60
N TYR A 159 14.61 -11.37 26.64
CA TYR A 159 14.82 -12.72 26.14
C TYR A 159 15.38 -13.61 27.22
N TYR A 160 14.76 -14.78 27.43
CA TYR A 160 15.19 -15.75 28.45
C TYR A 160 15.29 -17.13 27.81
N GLU A 161 16.43 -17.80 27.97
CA GLU A 161 16.63 -19.15 27.49
C GLU A 161 16.50 -20.14 28.64
N VAL A 162 15.63 -21.11 28.53
CA VAL A 162 15.56 -22.28 29.39
C VAL A 162 16.30 -23.42 28.72
N LYS A 163 17.42 -23.83 29.27
CA LYS A 163 18.24 -24.91 28.71
C LYS A 163 17.62 -26.27 29.03
N GLY A 164 17.65 -27.16 28.06
CA GLY A 164 17.15 -28.52 28.16
C GLY A 164 17.53 -29.33 26.92
N ASP A 165 17.55 -30.65 27.06
CA ASP A 165 17.93 -31.59 26.02
C ASP A 165 16.71 -32.16 25.27
N LEU A 166 15.50 -32.03 25.84
CA LEU A 166 14.25 -32.55 25.29
C LEU A 166 13.61 -31.51 24.35
N THR A 167 12.92 -32.02 23.33
CA THR A 167 11.96 -31.23 22.57
C THR A 167 10.59 -31.24 23.25
N LEU A 168 9.72 -30.27 22.94
CA LEU A 168 8.34 -30.30 23.40
C LEU A 168 7.62 -31.56 22.90
N SER A 169 7.95 -32.05 21.69
CA SER A 169 7.41 -33.29 21.14
C SER A 169 7.77 -34.50 22.02
N ASP A 170 9.00 -34.55 22.54
CA ASP A 170 9.42 -35.63 23.42
C ASP A 170 8.74 -35.55 24.79
N HIS A 171 8.61 -34.33 25.35
CA HIS A 171 7.91 -34.09 26.62
C HIS A 171 6.43 -34.50 26.52
N MET A 172 5.78 -34.17 25.42
CA MET A 172 4.39 -34.58 25.21
C MET A 172 4.23 -36.09 25.10
N LYS A 173 5.18 -36.80 24.51
CA LYS A 173 5.19 -38.28 24.48
C LYS A 173 5.39 -38.87 25.87
N PHE A 174 6.21 -38.31 26.74
CA PHE A 174 6.36 -38.73 28.13
C PHE A 174 5.06 -38.63 28.93
N LYS A 175 4.31 -37.51 28.76
CA LYS A 175 2.99 -37.34 29.37
C LYS A 175 1.94 -38.31 28.83
N GLU A 176 2.04 -38.69 27.56
CA GLU A 176 1.17 -39.73 26.98
C GLU A 176 1.36 -41.10 27.65
N ASN A 177 2.59 -41.40 28.07
CA ASN A 177 2.88 -42.66 28.78
C ASN A 177 2.44 -42.66 30.24
N GLU A 178 2.30 -41.50 30.91
CA GLU A 178 1.79 -41.40 32.28
C GLU A 178 0.24 -41.42 32.31
N ASN A 179 -0.43 -41.04 31.28
CA ASN A 179 -1.88 -41.15 31.13
C ASN A 179 -2.20 -42.27 30.13
N ASP A 180 -2.63 -43.43 30.60
CA ASP A 180 -2.92 -44.66 29.82
C ASP A 180 -3.95 -44.49 28.65
N PHE A 181 -4.27 -43.25 28.26
CA PHE A 181 -5.26 -42.90 27.24
C PHE A 181 -4.94 -41.62 26.48
N ALA A 182 -3.73 -41.47 25.95
CA ALA A 182 -3.45 -40.32 25.12
C ALA A 182 -2.65 -40.71 23.87
N GLY A 183 -3.05 -40.21 22.78
CA GLY A 183 -2.29 -40.21 21.55
C GLY A 183 -2.96 -40.92 20.40
N TYR A 184 -3.41 -40.09 19.47
CA TYR A 184 -3.67 -40.50 18.11
C TYR A 184 -2.34 -40.83 17.45
N ASN A 185 -1.79 -42.01 17.75
CA ASN A 185 -0.80 -42.62 16.87
C ASN A 185 -1.57 -43.19 15.69
N ILE A 186 -1.48 -42.49 14.54
CA ILE A 186 -1.64 -43.13 13.26
C ILE A 186 -0.52 -44.20 13.24
N TYR A 187 -0.86 -45.44 13.54
CA TYR A 187 0.05 -46.52 13.33
C TYR A 187 0.40 -46.56 11.84
N GLU A 188 1.61 -46.20 11.47
CA GLU A 188 2.12 -46.32 10.10
C GLU A 188 2.52 -47.78 9.86
N GLY A 189 1.67 -48.76 10.14
CA GLY A 189 1.99 -50.17 9.99
C GLY A 189 0.78 -51.07 10.03
N GLU A 190 0.93 -52.32 9.62
CA GLU A 190 -0.07 -53.38 9.73
C GLU A 190 -0.30 -53.77 11.20
N ILE A 191 -1.56 -54.05 11.56
CA ILE A 191 -1.98 -54.43 12.92
C ILE A 191 -2.20 -55.97 12.91
N TYR A 192 -1.30 -56.70 13.55
CA TYR A 192 -1.29 -58.15 13.52
C TYR A 192 -2.21 -58.81 14.55
N GLU A 193 -2.55 -60.07 14.29
CA GLU A 193 -3.34 -60.92 15.15
C GLU A 193 -2.84 -60.98 16.60
N GLY A 194 -3.75 -60.99 17.58
CA GLY A 194 -3.44 -60.90 19.02
C GLY A 194 -3.45 -59.51 19.62
N SER A 195 -3.25 -58.47 18.82
CA SER A 195 -3.30 -57.05 19.28
C SER A 195 -4.44 -56.25 18.61
N ARG A 196 -5.10 -56.77 17.59
CA ARG A 196 -6.08 -56.07 16.72
C ARG A 196 -7.20 -55.43 17.52
N SER A 197 -7.95 -56.20 18.30
CA SER A 197 -9.12 -55.68 19.05
C SER A 197 -8.73 -54.62 20.08
N ASN A 198 -7.60 -54.79 20.81
CA ASN A 198 -7.10 -53.81 21.76
C ASN A 198 -6.58 -52.53 21.08
N THR A 199 -5.93 -52.66 19.94
CA THR A 199 -5.48 -51.51 19.15
C THR A 199 -6.68 -50.75 18.57
N MET A 200 -7.62 -51.48 17.98
CA MET A 200 -8.79 -50.87 17.36
C MET A 200 -9.73 -50.19 18.38
N ILE A 201 -9.84 -50.66 19.65
CA ILE A 201 -10.59 -49.96 20.68
C ILE A 201 -9.93 -48.63 21.09
N ARG A 202 -8.59 -48.61 21.12
CA ARG A 202 -7.82 -47.38 21.37
C ARG A 202 -7.98 -46.38 20.21
N VAL A 203 -7.89 -46.86 18.97
CA VAL A 203 -8.12 -46.07 17.77
C VAL A 203 -9.54 -45.48 17.75
N ALA A 204 -10.57 -46.30 17.97
CA ALA A 204 -11.94 -45.85 18.03
C ALA A 204 -12.16 -44.80 19.12
N THR A 205 -11.63 -45.00 20.32
CA THR A 205 -11.74 -44.06 21.42
C THR A 205 -11.06 -42.71 21.10
N SER A 206 -9.89 -42.76 20.48
CA SER A 206 -9.14 -41.57 20.06
C SER A 206 -9.92 -40.77 19.00
N ILE A 207 -10.49 -41.46 18.02
CA ILE A 207 -11.31 -40.84 16.97
C ILE A 207 -12.57 -40.20 17.56
N LEU A 208 -13.26 -40.89 18.47
CA LEU A 208 -14.42 -40.35 19.14
C LEU A 208 -14.12 -39.12 20.00
N LYS A 209 -12.98 -39.10 20.69
CA LYS A 209 -12.52 -37.93 21.45
C LYS A 209 -12.29 -36.71 20.56
N ARG A 210 -11.84 -36.92 19.32
CA ARG A 210 -11.48 -35.86 18.38
C ARG A 210 -12.64 -35.39 17.52
N HIS A 211 -13.46 -36.31 17.03
CA HIS A 211 -14.52 -36.04 16.06
C HIS A 211 -15.93 -36.14 16.65
N GLY A 212 -16.04 -36.52 17.91
CA GLY A 212 -17.33 -36.85 18.50
C GLY A 212 -17.92 -38.14 17.95
N ASP A 213 -19.14 -38.44 18.33
CA ASP A 213 -19.93 -39.58 17.80
C ASP A 213 -20.61 -39.14 16.50
N THR A 214 -19.87 -39.13 15.41
CA THR A 214 -20.30 -38.68 14.07
C THR A 214 -20.07 -39.79 13.04
N ASP A 215 -20.80 -39.73 11.92
CA ASP A 215 -20.60 -40.66 10.80
C ASP A 215 -19.14 -40.55 10.25
N GLU A 216 -18.55 -39.37 10.30
CA GLU A 216 -17.15 -39.16 9.92
C GLU A 216 -16.18 -39.91 10.83
N ALA A 217 -16.42 -39.88 12.15
CA ALA A 217 -15.62 -40.62 13.11
C ALA A 217 -15.68 -42.14 12.83
N TYR A 218 -16.83 -42.66 12.48
CA TYR A 218 -16.98 -44.07 12.13
C TYR A 218 -16.29 -44.42 10.85
N GLN A 219 -16.33 -43.59 9.81
CA GLN A 219 -15.60 -43.80 8.55
C GLN A 219 -14.07 -43.81 8.78
N LYS A 220 -13.55 -42.87 9.54
CA LYS A 220 -12.14 -42.85 9.94
C LYS A 220 -11.72 -44.07 10.74
N TYR A 221 -12.60 -44.61 11.54
CA TYR A 221 -12.36 -45.85 12.24
C TYR A 221 -12.23 -47.05 11.27
N LEU A 222 -13.12 -47.14 10.29
CA LEU A 222 -13.09 -48.19 9.27
C LEU A 222 -11.83 -48.08 8.41
N GLU A 223 -11.39 -46.89 8.02
CA GLU A 223 -10.13 -46.68 7.30
C GLU A 223 -8.90 -47.21 8.08
N GLN A 224 -8.92 -47.10 9.41
CA GLN A 224 -7.88 -47.67 10.24
C GLN A 224 -8.00 -49.21 10.40
N ALA A 225 -9.22 -49.75 10.33
CA ALA A 225 -9.47 -51.18 10.40
C ALA A 225 -8.94 -51.97 9.18
N ASP A 226 -8.86 -51.29 8.01
CA ASP A 226 -8.26 -51.86 6.79
C ASP A 226 -6.79 -52.28 6.97
N ARG A 227 -6.11 -51.82 8.02
CA ARG A 227 -4.72 -52.18 8.36
C ARG A 227 -4.60 -53.44 9.20
N CYS A 228 -5.69 -54.02 9.61
CA CYS A 228 -5.67 -55.26 10.37
C CYS A 228 -5.32 -56.48 9.45
N VAL A 229 -4.31 -57.26 9.86
CA VAL A 229 -3.87 -58.46 9.12
C VAL A 229 -3.93 -59.69 10.04
N PRO A 230 -4.77 -60.66 9.72
CA PRO A 230 -5.89 -60.66 8.77
C PRO A 230 -6.97 -59.64 9.20
N SER A 231 -7.81 -59.20 8.25
CA SER A 231 -8.89 -58.24 8.52
C SER A 231 -9.83 -58.71 9.61
N LEU A 232 -10.38 -57.76 10.38
CA LEU A 232 -11.40 -58.03 11.38
C LEU A 232 -12.80 -58.13 10.71
N PRO A 233 -13.65 -59.09 11.14
CA PRO A 233 -15.06 -59.15 10.68
C PRO A 233 -15.84 -57.86 11.04
N ASP A 234 -16.76 -57.43 10.18
CA ASP A 234 -17.59 -56.25 10.39
C ASP A 234 -18.34 -56.26 11.74
N SER A 235 -18.84 -57.44 12.14
CA SER A 235 -19.52 -57.61 13.43
C SER A 235 -18.61 -57.40 14.64
N GLU A 236 -17.33 -57.69 14.51
CA GLU A 236 -16.34 -57.45 15.55
C GLU A 236 -15.94 -55.98 15.58
N LEU A 237 -15.78 -55.32 14.43
CA LEU A 237 -15.52 -53.91 14.30
C LEU A 237 -16.67 -53.06 14.92
N GLU A 238 -17.93 -53.42 14.65
CA GLU A 238 -19.08 -52.77 15.26
C GLU A 238 -19.08 -52.94 16.78
N THR A 239 -18.74 -54.14 17.30
CA THR A 239 -18.69 -54.43 18.73
C THR A 239 -17.60 -53.58 19.44
N ILE A 240 -16.41 -53.48 18.82
CA ILE A 240 -15.30 -52.67 19.29
C ILE A 240 -15.69 -51.19 19.32
N TYR A 241 -16.26 -50.70 18.23
CA TYR A 241 -16.71 -49.30 18.16
C TYR A 241 -17.78 -48.96 19.19
N ALA A 242 -18.78 -49.83 19.36
CA ALA A 242 -19.82 -49.68 20.38
C ALA A 242 -19.24 -49.64 21.81
N SER A 243 -18.18 -50.43 22.06
CA SER A 243 -17.47 -50.40 23.34
C SER A 243 -16.72 -49.10 23.55
N ALA A 244 -16.08 -48.59 22.52
CA ALA A 244 -15.41 -47.27 22.53
C ALA A 244 -16.43 -46.11 22.76
N LYS A 245 -17.64 -46.19 22.14
CA LYS A 245 -18.72 -45.23 22.39
C LYS A 245 -19.17 -45.19 23.86
N ARG A 246 -19.39 -46.36 24.48
CA ARG A 246 -19.75 -46.44 25.92
C ARG A 246 -18.67 -45.77 26.79
N TYR A 247 -17.39 -45.98 26.48
CA TYR A 247 -16.34 -45.32 27.21
C TYR A 247 -16.30 -43.81 26.94
N TYR A 248 -16.54 -43.38 25.72
CA TYR A 248 -16.64 -41.97 25.33
C TYR A 248 -17.78 -41.26 26.06
N ASP A 249 -18.91 -41.90 26.24
CA ASP A 249 -20.06 -41.38 27.00
C ASP A 249 -19.76 -41.18 28.50
N ILE A 250 -18.86 -42.01 29.06
CA ILE A 250 -18.33 -41.81 30.41
C ILE A 250 -17.43 -40.59 30.46
N LEU A 251 -16.60 -40.39 29.45
CA LEU A 251 -15.71 -39.23 29.33
C LEU A 251 -16.45 -37.90 29.22
N LYS A 252 -17.60 -37.87 28.50
CA LYS A 252 -18.46 -36.68 28.39
C LYS A 252 -18.99 -36.18 29.75
N LYS A 253 -19.06 -37.03 30.73
CA LYS A 253 -19.56 -36.70 32.09
C LYS A 253 -18.49 -36.15 33.01
N LYS A 254 -17.22 -36.10 32.57
CA LYS A 254 -16.12 -35.55 33.39
C LYS A 254 -16.17 -34.03 33.40
N PRO A 255 -15.82 -33.34 34.53
CA PRO A 255 -15.86 -31.90 34.64
C PRO A 255 -14.99 -31.15 33.63
N ASN A 256 -13.94 -31.79 33.13
CA ASN A 256 -12.98 -31.20 32.19
C ASN A 256 -13.20 -31.67 30.73
N TYR A 257 -14.37 -32.23 30.43
CA TYR A 257 -14.70 -32.62 29.06
C TYR A 257 -14.97 -31.38 28.22
N ILE A 258 -14.31 -31.29 27.08
CA ILE A 258 -14.54 -30.25 26.06
C ILE A 258 -15.12 -30.96 24.83
N ASP A 259 -16.24 -30.48 24.35
CA ASP A 259 -16.92 -31.06 23.19
C ASP A 259 -16.08 -30.84 21.91
N PRO A 260 -15.86 -31.89 21.09
CA PRO A 260 -15.14 -31.76 19.84
C PRO A 260 -15.67 -30.67 18.89
N SER A 261 -16.98 -30.38 18.95
CA SER A 261 -17.57 -29.28 18.18
C SER A 261 -17.05 -27.89 18.58
N GLU A 262 -16.54 -27.76 19.81
CA GLU A 262 -15.90 -26.50 20.26
C GLU A 262 -14.50 -26.30 19.65
N TYR A 263 -13.80 -27.39 19.34
CA TYR A 263 -12.48 -27.33 18.66
C TYR A 263 -12.60 -27.02 17.17
N ASN A 264 -13.75 -27.35 16.56
CA ASN A 264 -14.02 -27.13 15.15
C ASN A 264 -14.69 -25.80 14.83
N LYS A 265 -14.94 -24.95 15.84
CA LYS A 265 -15.41 -23.58 15.58
C LYS A 265 -14.30 -22.81 14.86
N PRO A 266 -14.59 -22.16 13.74
CA PRO A 266 -13.58 -21.37 13.02
C PRO A 266 -13.06 -20.25 13.93
N ILE A 267 -11.74 -20.17 14.10
CA ILE A 267 -11.10 -19.07 14.79
C ILE A 267 -11.06 -17.90 13.82
N TRP A 268 -11.71 -16.80 14.20
CA TRP A 268 -11.79 -15.61 13.37
C TRP A 268 -10.82 -14.54 13.86
N GLU A 269 -9.84 -14.24 13.00
CA GLU A 269 -9.00 -13.04 13.13
C GLU A 269 -9.78 -11.79 12.66
N GLU A 270 -9.26 -10.58 12.97
CA GLU A 270 -9.78 -9.37 12.34
C GLU A 270 -9.52 -9.45 10.84
N PRO A 271 -10.55 -9.26 9.99
CA PRO A 271 -10.35 -9.30 8.55
C PRO A 271 -9.45 -8.15 8.13
N ILE A 272 -8.52 -8.44 7.23
CA ILE A 272 -7.65 -7.42 6.63
C ILE A 272 -8.55 -6.50 5.78
N PRO A 273 -8.55 -5.18 5.95
CA PRO A 273 -9.36 -4.28 5.14
C PRO A 273 -9.11 -4.50 3.64
N LEU A 274 -10.18 -4.62 2.86
CA LEU A 274 -10.10 -4.75 1.39
C LEU A 274 -9.76 -3.43 0.72
N GLU A 275 -10.07 -2.31 1.37
CA GLU A 275 -9.70 -0.95 0.99
C GLU A 275 -8.95 -0.30 2.15
N GLU A 276 -7.96 0.52 1.85
CA GLU A 276 -7.30 1.34 2.87
C GLU A 276 -8.14 2.60 3.11
N ASP A 277 -8.88 2.63 4.20
CA ASP A 277 -9.82 3.72 4.52
C ASP A 277 -9.14 5.04 4.94
N LYS A 278 -7.83 5.07 5.23
CA LYS A 278 -7.18 6.29 5.74
C LYS A 278 -5.76 6.46 5.20
N THR A 279 -5.63 7.42 4.29
CA THR A 279 -4.32 7.98 3.93
C THR A 279 -3.83 8.93 5.02
N PRO A 280 -2.52 9.04 5.26
CA PRO A 280 -1.98 10.02 6.21
C PRO A 280 -2.28 11.45 5.72
N PRO A 281 -2.56 12.40 6.62
CA PRO A 281 -2.75 13.79 6.22
C PRO A 281 -1.43 14.40 5.73
N PHE A 282 -1.53 15.44 4.89
CA PHE A 282 -0.35 16.14 4.42
C PHE A 282 0.44 16.76 5.60
N PRO A 283 1.76 16.58 5.66
CA PRO A 283 2.60 17.14 6.73
C PRO A 283 2.76 18.66 6.57
N VAL A 284 1.72 19.44 6.80
CA VAL A 284 1.62 20.86 6.46
C VAL A 284 2.70 21.74 7.10
N ASP A 285 3.25 21.29 8.24
CA ASP A 285 4.35 22.02 8.91
C ASP A 285 5.70 21.91 8.17
N THR A 286 5.76 21.11 7.09
CA THR A 286 6.92 21.04 6.19
C THR A 286 6.94 22.13 5.14
N LEU A 287 5.83 22.83 4.94
CA LEU A 287 5.75 23.94 3.98
C LEU A 287 6.40 25.22 4.53
N PRO A 288 6.95 26.08 3.66
CA PRO A 288 7.40 27.41 4.04
C PRO A 288 6.32 28.19 4.79
N SER A 289 6.70 29.02 5.75
CA SER A 289 5.77 29.66 6.72
C SER A 289 4.59 30.34 6.06
N VAL A 290 4.82 31.19 5.08
CA VAL A 290 3.79 31.94 4.33
C VAL A 290 2.79 30.99 3.66
N ILE A 291 3.29 29.96 2.99
CA ILE A 291 2.45 28.98 2.30
C ILE A 291 1.67 28.16 3.32
N LYS A 292 2.33 27.72 4.39
CA LYS A 292 1.72 26.95 5.47
C LYS A 292 0.52 27.69 6.08
N ASP A 293 0.69 28.97 6.41
CA ASP A 293 -0.33 29.76 7.07
C ASP A 293 -1.53 29.99 6.14
N TYR A 294 -1.28 30.34 4.87
CA TYR A 294 -2.33 30.46 3.86
C TYR A 294 -3.09 29.14 3.62
N VAL A 295 -2.38 28.02 3.46
CA VAL A 295 -2.97 26.71 3.24
C VAL A 295 -3.86 26.28 4.42
N LYS A 296 -3.40 26.50 5.67
CA LYS A 296 -4.18 26.20 6.87
C LYS A 296 -5.46 27.02 6.94
N GLU A 297 -5.36 28.34 6.76
CA GLU A 297 -6.51 29.24 6.81
C GLU A 297 -7.50 28.99 5.67
N LEU A 298 -7.01 28.77 4.45
CA LEU A 298 -7.86 28.44 3.30
C LEU A 298 -8.61 27.11 3.53
N SER A 299 -7.92 26.08 4.03
CA SER A 299 -8.53 24.77 4.30
C SER A 299 -9.57 24.85 5.43
N GLU A 300 -9.34 25.69 6.45
CA GLU A 300 -10.31 25.94 7.51
C GLU A 300 -11.54 26.72 6.98
N SER A 301 -11.32 27.79 6.25
CA SER A 301 -12.38 28.60 5.65
C SER A 301 -13.26 27.80 4.68
N THR A 302 -12.65 26.99 3.85
CA THR A 302 -13.35 26.18 2.85
C THR A 302 -13.86 24.84 3.38
N GLN A 303 -13.46 24.44 4.59
CA GLN A 303 -13.77 23.14 5.19
C GLN A 303 -13.37 21.98 4.28
N THR A 304 -12.14 22.04 3.76
CA THR A 304 -11.52 21.01 2.91
C THR A 304 -10.33 20.39 3.62
N PRO A 305 -9.91 19.17 3.21
CA PRO A 305 -8.63 18.63 3.68
C PRO A 305 -7.47 19.56 3.31
N VAL A 306 -6.54 19.75 4.24
CA VAL A 306 -5.33 20.56 4.04
C VAL A 306 -4.45 20.06 2.88
N ASP A 307 -4.53 18.78 2.60
CA ASP A 307 -3.85 18.08 1.51
C ASP A 307 -4.09 18.70 0.14
N MET A 308 -5.34 19.13 -0.12
CA MET A 308 -5.70 19.74 -1.40
C MET A 308 -4.93 21.06 -1.63
N ALA A 309 -5.02 21.97 -0.69
CA ALA A 309 -4.35 23.26 -0.79
C ALA A 309 -2.83 23.11 -0.77
N SER A 310 -2.28 22.18 0.03
CA SER A 310 -0.85 21.90 0.09
C SER A 310 -0.30 21.35 -1.25
N SER A 311 -1.03 20.42 -1.86
CA SER A 311 -0.65 19.87 -3.18
C SER A 311 -0.77 20.93 -4.29
N CYS A 312 -1.78 21.81 -4.23
CA CYS A 312 -1.88 22.97 -5.12
C CYS A 312 -0.69 23.90 -4.95
N ALA A 313 -0.29 24.23 -3.71
CA ALA A 313 0.84 25.11 -3.45
C ALA A 313 2.15 24.61 -4.08
N LEU A 314 2.45 23.30 -3.93
CA LEU A 314 3.64 22.72 -4.56
C LEU A 314 3.58 22.77 -6.09
N ALA A 315 2.41 22.50 -6.68
CA ALA A 315 2.22 22.60 -8.13
C ALA A 315 2.37 24.03 -8.65
N ILE A 316 1.86 25.03 -7.91
CA ILE A 316 1.99 26.45 -8.26
C ILE A 316 3.45 26.91 -8.13
N LEU A 317 4.14 26.56 -7.04
CA LEU A 317 5.58 26.83 -6.92
C LEU A 317 6.36 26.20 -8.10
N SER A 318 6.01 24.98 -8.46
CA SER A 318 6.61 24.28 -9.61
C SER A 318 6.38 25.05 -10.91
N LEU A 319 5.20 25.60 -11.13
CA LEU A 319 4.89 26.46 -12.28
C LEU A 319 5.74 27.74 -12.26
N CYS A 320 5.82 28.42 -11.13
CA CYS A 320 6.57 29.68 -11.02
C CYS A 320 8.07 29.50 -11.19
N CYS A 321 8.61 28.35 -10.77
CA CYS A 321 10.04 28.01 -10.84
C CYS A 321 10.45 27.33 -12.15
N GLN A 322 9.49 26.81 -12.95
CA GLN A 322 9.83 26.04 -14.17
C GLN A 322 10.63 26.89 -15.16
N ALA A 323 11.64 26.26 -15.78
CA ALA A 323 12.59 26.86 -16.72
C ALA A 323 13.47 27.99 -16.17
N LYS A 324 13.22 28.50 -14.96
CA LYS A 324 14.10 29.46 -14.28
C LYS A 324 15.16 28.76 -13.42
N TYR A 325 14.76 27.65 -12.79
CA TYR A 325 15.59 26.92 -11.84
C TYR A 325 15.76 25.47 -12.23
N LYS A 326 16.95 24.93 -11.92
CA LYS A 326 17.27 23.52 -11.96
C LYS A 326 17.93 23.16 -10.64
N ILE A 327 17.82 21.91 -10.22
CA ILE A 327 18.49 21.43 -9.01
C ILE A 327 19.49 20.33 -9.35
N ARG A 328 20.67 20.41 -8.75
CA ARG A 328 21.72 19.40 -8.89
C ARG A 328 21.67 18.45 -7.70
N GLY A 329 21.36 17.18 -7.95
CA GLY A 329 21.45 16.11 -6.96
C GLY A 329 22.86 15.51 -6.88
N LYS A 330 23.53 15.34 -8.03
CA LYS A 330 24.91 14.86 -8.15
C LYS A 330 25.61 15.61 -9.29
N ILE A 331 26.90 15.40 -9.47
CA ILE A 331 27.68 16.07 -10.53
C ILE A 331 27.03 15.88 -11.91
N ASP A 332 26.56 14.68 -12.19
CA ASP A 332 25.94 14.24 -13.46
C ASP A 332 24.42 14.13 -13.42
N TRP A 333 23.77 14.54 -12.31
CA TRP A 333 22.33 14.45 -12.13
C TRP A 333 21.72 15.81 -11.81
N ILE A 334 21.06 16.39 -12.80
CA ILE A 334 20.38 17.70 -12.71
C ILE A 334 18.89 17.49 -13.06
N GLU A 335 18.01 17.91 -12.18
CA GLU A 335 16.58 17.84 -12.36
C GLU A 335 15.96 19.23 -12.59
N PRO A 336 14.91 19.33 -13.42
CA PRO A 336 14.05 20.53 -13.47
C PRO A 336 13.14 20.57 -12.25
N LEU A 337 12.56 21.75 -11.92
CA LEU A 337 11.64 21.89 -10.77
C LEU A 337 10.16 21.68 -11.12
N ASN A 338 9.83 21.28 -12.35
CA ASN A 338 8.44 21.03 -12.73
C ASN A 338 7.90 19.73 -12.11
N LEU A 339 6.64 19.77 -11.65
CA LEU A 339 5.92 18.66 -11.04
C LEU A 339 4.63 18.34 -11.81
N TYR A 340 4.24 17.07 -11.80
CA TYR A 340 2.91 16.61 -12.21
C TYR A 340 2.16 16.18 -10.95
N THR A 341 1.07 16.86 -10.61
CA THR A 341 0.31 16.64 -9.37
C THR A 341 -1.14 16.31 -9.70
N VAL A 342 -1.68 15.31 -9.04
CA VAL A 342 -3.08 14.90 -9.15
C VAL A 342 -3.70 14.83 -7.76
N ILE A 343 -4.76 15.60 -7.56
CA ILE A 343 -5.62 15.54 -6.38
C ILE A 343 -6.83 14.68 -6.73
N VAL A 344 -7.02 13.60 -6.01
CA VAL A 344 -8.14 12.67 -6.20
C VAL A 344 -9.16 12.90 -5.13
N ALA A 345 -10.34 13.36 -5.50
CA ALA A 345 -11.39 13.67 -4.54
C ALA A 345 -12.78 13.49 -5.17
N GLU A 346 -13.73 13.02 -4.36
CA GLU A 346 -15.11 12.77 -4.79
C GLU A 346 -15.84 14.07 -5.21
N PRO A 347 -16.99 13.96 -5.89
CA PRO A 347 -17.87 15.10 -6.08
C PRO A 347 -18.21 15.79 -4.75
N SER A 348 -18.47 17.09 -4.77
CA SER A 348 -18.79 17.91 -3.59
C SER A 348 -17.63 18.19 -2.62
N GLU A 349 -16.40 17.78 -2.93
CA GLU A 349 -15.19 18.07 -2.12
C GLU A 349 -14.65 19.51 -2.27
N ARG A 350 -15.38 20.40 -2.93
CA ARG A 350 -15.02 21.83 -3.13
C ARG A 350 -13.67 22.02 -3.85
N LYS A 351 -13.30 21.11 -4.73
CA LYS A 351 -12.05 21.14 -5.52
C LYS A 351 -11.84 22.47 -6.25
N SER A 352 -12.87 22.91 -6.95
CA SER A 352 -12.80 24.16 -7.75
C SER A 352 -12.58 25.40 -6.87
N ALA A 353 -13.15 25.43 -5.66
CA ALA A 353 -12.93 26.54 -4.73
C ALA A 353 -11.45 26.62 -4.28
N ILE A 354 -10.83 25.46 -3.97
CA ILE A 354 -9.40 25.41 -3.60
C ILE A 354 -8.53 25.85 -4.78
N ILE A 355 -8.72 25.27 -5.98
CA ILE A 355 -7.92 25.61 -7.15
C ILE A 355 -8.05 27.11 -7.48
N SER A 356 -9.27 27.64 -7.49
CA SER A 356 -9.52 29.05 -7.78
C SER A 356 -8.82 30.00 -6.82
N ASN A 357 -8.89 29.72 -5.49
CA ASN A 357 -8.21 30.56 -4.50
C ASN A 357 -6.68 30.44 -4.59
N MET A 358 -6.16 29.22 -4.78
CA MET A 358 -4.72 28.97 -4.88
C MET A 358 -4.11 29.57 -6.15
N THR A 359 -4.85 29.63 -7.28
CA THR A 359 -4.37 30.19 -8.55
C THR A 359 -4.64 31.69 -8.71
N LYS A 360 -5.37 32.30 -7.79
CA LYS A 360 -5.72 33.74 -7.87
C LYS A 360 -4.48 34.64 -8.04
N PRO A 361 -3.36 34.47 -7.33
CA PRO A 361 -2.15 35.28 -7.56
C PRO A 361 -1.61 35.17 -8.99
N LEU A 362 -1.68 33.97 -9.62
CA LEU A 362 -1.24 33.78 -11.01
C LEU A 362 -2.12 34.58 -11.98
N VAL A 363 -3.42 34.57 -11.74
CA VAL A 363 -4.39 35.31 -12.59
C VAL A 363 -4.17 36.80 -12.46
N ASN A 364 -3.98 37.30 -11.24
CA ASN A 364 -3.72 38.71 -10.96
C ASN A 364 -2.41 39.16 -11.63
N TYR A 365 -1.33 38.40 -11.48
CA TYR A 365 -0.05 38.66 -12.12
C TYR A 365 -0.16 38.70 -13.66
N GLU A 366 -0.83 37.70 -14.25
CA GLU A 366 -1.02 37.63 -15.70
C GLU A 366 -1.80 38.83 -16.22
N GLN A 367 -2.84 39.26 -15.51
CA GLN A 367 -3.64 40.45 -15.87
C GLN A 367 -2.83 41.73 -15.78
N GLU A 368 -2.11 41.95 -14.70
CA GLU A 368 -1.28 43.14 -14.48
C GLU A 368 -0.16 43.21 -15.51
N TYR A 369 0.56 42.12 -15.76
CA TYR A 369 1.61 42.02 -16.76
C TYR A 369 1.08 42.37 -18.16
N ASN A 370 -0.04 41.76 -18.54
CA ASN A 370 -0.64 41.95 -19.87
C ASN A 370 -1.18 43.37 -20.07
N GLU A 371 -1.73 44.00 -19.03
CA GLU A 371 -2.20 45.38 -19.11
C GLU A 371 -1.02 46.33 -19.24
N THR A 372 0.03 46.14 -18.45
CA THR A 372 1.25 46.98 -18.50
C THR A 372 1.95 46.90 -19.86
N HIS A 373 2.01 45.70 -20.49
CA HIS A 373 2.70 45.51 -21.75
C HIS A 373 1.78 45.54 -22.98
N ARG A 374 0.51 45.90 -22.82
CA ARG A 374 -0.50 45.89 -23.89
C ARG A 374 -0.08 46.70 -25.11
N ALA A 375 0.44 47.91 -24.92
CA ALA A 375 0.89 48.78 -26.02
C ALA A 375 2.05 48.17 -26.79
N GLU A 376 2.96 47.44 -26.13
CA GLU A 376 4.06 46.73 -26.74
C GLU A 376 3.57 45.52 -27.59
N PHE A 377 2.62 44.76 -27.07
CA PHE A 377 2.02 43.64 -27.84
C PHE A 377 1.30 44.12 -29.10
N GLU A 378 0.50 45.17 -29.01
CA GLU A 378 -0.18 45.72 -30.18
C GLU A 378 0.80 46.29 -31.21
N LYS A 379 1.88 46.94 -30.78
CA LYS A 379 2.96 47.39 -31.65
C LYS A 379 3.65 46.23 -32.35
N ASN A 380 4.06 45.19 -31.59
CA ASN A 380 4.72 43.98 -32.16
C ASN A 380 3.83 43.27 -33.16
N LYS A 381 2.55 43.12 -32.87
CA LYS A 381 1.55 42.55 -33.79
C LYS A 381 1.37 43.37 -35.08
N ALA A 382 1.43 44.70 -34.97
CA ALA A 382 1.36 45.60 -36.11
C ALA A 382 2.64 45.47 -36.98
N GLU A 383 3.82 45.43 -36.37
CA GLU A 383 5.11 45.23 -37.00
C GLU A 383 5.13 43.90 -37.78
N LYS A 384 4.71 42.79 -37.15
CA LYS A 384 4.60 41.48 -37.77
C LYS A 384 3.73 41.54 -39.05
N ARG A 385 2.52 42.10 -38.94
CA ARG A 385 1.62 42.27 -40.08
C ARG A 385 2.22 43.12 -41.20
N MET A 386 3.03 44.12 -40.85
CA MET A 386 3.73 44.95 -41.87
C MET A 386 4.81 44.16 -42.57
N LEU A 387 5.61 43.36 -41.86
CA LEU A 387 6.62 42.49 -42.45
C LEU A 387 6.01 41.46 -43.38
N GLU A 388 4.94 40.78 -42.97
CA GLU A 388 4.20 39.81 -43.78
C GLU A 388 3.63 40.45 -45.06
N LYS A 389 3.05 41.66 -44.96
CA LYS A 389 2.58 42.40 -46.13
C LYS A 389 3.71 42.83 -47.06
N ARG A 390 4.84 43.27 -46.51
CA ARG A 390 6.04 43.61 -47.32
C ARG A 390 6.54 42.41 -48.08
N LEU A 391 6.65 41.25 -47.41
CA LEU A 391 7.00 39.98 -48.05
C LEU A 391 6.09 39.65 -49.22
N SER A 392 4.77 39.62 -49.00
CA SER A 392 3.77 39.32 -50.04
C SER A 392 3.84 40.32 -51.22
N ASN A 393 4.11 41.60 -50.97
CA ASN A 393 4.26 42.58 -52.02
C ASN A 393 5.55 42.38 -52.86
N ILE A 394 6.66 42.02 -52.19
CA ILE A 394 7.91 41.70 -52.87
C ILE A 394 7.77 40.44 -53.72
N GLU A 395 7.16 39.39 -53.19
CA GLU A 395 6.87 38.15 -53.94
C GLU A 395 6.04 38.43 -55.20
N LEU A 396 4.96 39.21 -55.05
CA LEU A 396 4.12 39.62 -56.19
C LEU A 396 4.85 40.46 -57.22
N SER A 397 5.81 41.31 -56.78
CA SER A 397 6.66 42.14 -57.67
C SER A 397 7.63 41.25 -58.46
N ILE A 398 8.23 40.24 -57.84
CA ILE A 398 9.13 39.29 -58.49
C ILE A 398 8.36 38.48 -59.54
N VAL A 399 7.20 37.95 -59.21
CA VAL A 399 6.36 37.20 -60.12
C VAL A 399 6.01 38.08 -61.40
N LYS A 400 5.83 39.38 -61.20
CA LYS A 400 5.57 40.34 -62.30
C LYS A 400 6.82 40.82 -63.04
N GLY A 401 8.02 40.27 -62.66
CA GLY A 401 9.29 40.64 -63.29
C GLY A 401 9.82 42.04 -62.93
N LYS A 402 9.32 42.67 -61.83
CA LYS A 402 9.66 44.01 -61.36
C LYS A 402 10.36 44.05 -60.01
N GLY A 403 10.53 42.90 -59.35
CA GLY A 403 11.12 42.78 -58.00
C GLY A 403 12.55 42.28 -58.06
N SER A 404 13.27 42.46 -56.92
CA SER A 404 14.62 42.01 -56.75
C SER A 404 14.68 40.81 -55.76
N MET A 405 15.45 39.78 -56.06
CA MET A 405 15.73 38.67 -55.17
C MET A 405 16.46 39.11 -53.90
N VAL A 406 17.29 40.18 -54.00
CA VAL A 406 18.00 40.77 -52.86
C VAL A 406 17.01 41.37 -51.85
N ASP A 407 15.91 41.98 -52.31
CA ASP A 407 14.86 42.50 -51.43
C ASP A 407 14.10 41.36 -50.73
N LEU A 408 13.91 40.23 -51.43
CA LEU A 408 13.31 39.03 -50.84
C LEU A 408 14.19 38.43 -49.77
N GLU A 409 15.50 38.28 -50.01
CA GLU A 409 16.45 37.78 -49.02
C GLU A 409 16.51 38.69 -47.78
N LYS A 410 16.44 40.02 -47.97
CA LYS A 410 16.46 40.98 -46.87
C LYS A 410 15.23 40.86 -45.99
N ILE A 411 14.05 40.88 -46.56
CA ILE A 411 12.79 40.79 -45.81
C ILE A 411 12.64 39.44 -45.10
N THR A 412 13.06 38.34 -45.78
CA THR A 412 13.05 37.01 -45.20
C THR A 412 13.99 36.96 -43.99
N SER A 413 15.15 37.58 -44.03
CA SER A 413 16.09 37.70 -42.93
C SER A 413 15.50 38.56 -41.79
N GLU A 414 14.80 39.66 -42.11
CA GLU A 414 14.13 40.50 -41.10
C GLU A 414 13.03 39.70 -40.39
N ILE A 415 12.23 38.90 -41.12
CA ILE A 415 11.18 38.02 -40.54
C ILE A 415 11.82 36.93 -39.71
N ALA A 416 12.93 36.30 -40.13
CA ALA A 416 13.59 35.24 -39.37
C ALA A 416 14.18 35.75 -38.05
N LEU A 417 14.54 37.02 -37.97
CA LEU A 417 15.04 37.66 -36.74
C LEU A 417 13.96 38.29 -35.86
N PHE A 418 12.71 38.37 -36.41
CA PHE A 418 11.59 38.95 -35.68
C PHE A 418 11.14 38.06 -34.50
N LYS A 419 11.14 38.61 -33.32
CA LYS A 419 10.62 37.92 -32.13
C LYS A 419 9.16 38.26 -31.92
N ASP A 420 8.29 37.28 -32.08
CA ASP A 420 6.85 37.43 -31.83
C ASP A 420 6.62 37.56 -30.31
N LYS A 421 5.99 38.66 -29.88
CA LYS A 421 5.62 38.91 -28.48
C LYS A 421 4.13 38.70 -28.34
N SER A 422 3.75 37.72 -27.56
CA SER A 422 2.35 37.41 -27.23
C SER A 422 2.05 37.74 -25.77
N PRO A 423 0.81 38.04 -25.43
CA PRO A 423 0.41 38.18 -24.04
C PRO A 423 0.85 36.98 -23.19
N LEU A 424 1.29 37.26 -21.98
CA LEU A 424 1.69 36.23 -21.01
C LEU A 424 0.49 35.30 -20.73
N LYS A 425 0.76 34.01 -20.73
CA LYS A 425 -0.19 32.97 -20.36
C LYS A 425 0.53 31.94 -19.51
N LEU A 426 0.27 31.99 -18.20
CA LEU A 426 0.98 31.16 -17.23
C LEU A 426 0.49 29.70 -17.27
N TYR A 427 -0.82 29.48 -17.45
CA TYR A 427 -1.38 28.14 -17.51
C TYR A 427 -2.60 28.06 -18.44
N VAL A 428 -3.00 26.83 -18.77
CA VAL A 428 -4.21 26.51 -19.50
C VAL A 428 -5.02 25.45 -18.74
N ASP A 429 -6.34 25.47 -18.87
CA ASP A 429 -7.23 24.47 -18.23
C ASP A 429 -7.42 23.24 -19.15
N ASP A 430 -7.70 23.46 -20.43
CA ASP A 430 -7.83 22.41 -21.43
C ASP A 430 -7.00 22.74 -22.68
N VAL A 431 -6.30 21.71 -23.20
CA VAL A 431 -5.39 21.90 -24.33
C VAL A 431 -5.18 20.59 -25.09
N THR A 432 -5.28 20.65 -26.42
CA THR A 432 -4.87 19.51 -27.27
C THR A 432 -3.35 19.40 -27.32
N THR A 433 -2.84 18.20 -27.63
CA THR A 433 -1.39 17.96 -27.78
C THR A 433 -0.72 18.85 -28.79
N GLU A 434 -1.42 19.17 -29.90
CA GLU A 434 -0.93 20.08 -30.95
C GLU A 434 -0.80 21.51 -30.41
N LYS A 435 -1.83 21.98 -29.70
CA LYS A 435 -1.79 23.33 -29.12
C LYS A 435 -0.76 23.43 -27.99
N LEU A 436 -0.58 22.34 -27.20
CA LEU A 436 0.46 22.29 -26.16
C LEU A 436 1.86 22.41 -26.78
N ASN A 437 2.14 21.69 -27.88
CA ASN A 437 3.41 21.83 -28.61
C ASN A 437 3.61 23.27 -29.10
N HIS A 438 2.58 23.90 -29.66
CA HIS A 438 2.63 25.29 -30.09
C HIS A 438 2.86 26.26 -28.92
N ILE A 439 2.23 26.04 -27.75
CA ILE A 439 2.47 26.87 -26.56
C ILE A 439 3.91 26.72 -26.12
N LEU A 440 4.42 25.49 -26.02
CA LEU A 440 5.83 25.22 -25.64
C LEU A 440 6.80 25.86 -26.64
N SER A 441 6.53 25.82 -27.94
CA SER A 441 7.42 26.41 -28.95
C SER A 441 7.42 27.95 -28.93
N THR A 442 6.29 28.58 -28.59
CA THR A 442 6.14 30.05 -28.58
C THR A 442 6.41 30.69 -27.23
N ASN A 443 6.49 29.91 -26.13
CA ASN A 443 6.67 30.39 -24.78
C ASN A 443 7.98 29.85 -24.14
N ASP A 444 9.09 29.91 -24.87
CA ASP A 444 10.44 29.50 -24.42
C ASP A 444 10.49 28.12 -23.75
N GLY A 445 9.71 27.17 -24.25
CA GLY A 445 9.61 25.83 -23.70
C GLY A 445 8.75 25.69 -22.43
N LYS A 446 8.03 26.70 -22.00
CA LYS A 446 7.27 26.72 -20.75
C LYS A 446 5.79 26.52 -21.00
N ALA A 447 5.14 25.66 -20.21
CA ALA A 447 3.71 25.53 -20.16
C ALA A 447 3.26 24.99 -18.80
N ALA A 448 2.03 25.28 -18.41
CA ALA A 448 1.38 24.61 -17.30
C ALA A 448 -0.08 24.27 -17.63
N ILE A 449 -0.56 23.19 -17.05
CA ILE A 449 -1.96 22.77 -17.13
C ILE A 449 -2.52 22.71 -15.72
N ILE A 450 -3.59 23.47 -15.46
CA ILE A 450 -4.30 23.46 -14.18
C ILE A 450 -5.78 23.23 -14.47
N SER A 451 -6.33 22.10 -14.05
CA SER A 451 -7.74 21.75 -14.30
C SER A 451 -8.41 21.14 -13.09
N SER A 452 -9.64 21.61 -12.82
CA SER A 452 -10.49 21.12 -11.73
C SER A 452 -11.38 19.92 -12.13
N GLU A 453 -11.44 19.56 -13.41
CA GLU A 453 -12.37 18.56 -13.95
C GLU A 453 -11.66 17.33 -14.54
N GLY A 454 -10.35 17.40 -14.73
CA GLY A 454 -9.56 16.27 -15.22
C GLY A 454 -9.80 15.90 -16.70
N GLY A 455 -10.39 16.77 -17.51
CA GLY A 455 -10.66 16.55 -18.94
C GLY A 455 -9.42 16.17 -19.75
N ILE A 456 -8.24 16.61 -19.31
CA ILE A 456 -6.96 16.21 -19.90
C ILE A 456 -6.74 14.67 -19.82
N PHE A 457 -7.24 13.99 -18.79
CA PHE A 457 -7.15 12.53 -18.72
C PHE A 457 -8.05 11.85 -19.77
N ASP A 458 -9.20 12.41 -20.09
CA ASP A 458 -10.07 11.92 -21.14
C ASP A 458 -9.40 12.08 -22.50
N LEU A 459 -8.71 13.21 -22.72
CA LEU A 459 -7.88 13.43 -23.91
C LEU A 459 -6.74 12.42 -23.94
N LEU A 460 -6.00 12.26 -22.83
CA LEU A 460 -4.92 11.29 -22.71
C LEU A 460 -5.43 9.86 -22.88
N ALA A 461 -6.62 9.51 -22.37
CA ALA A 461 -7.25 8.20 -22.53
C ALA A 461 -7.65 7.90 -23.99
N GLY A 462 -7.56 8.89 -24.88
CA GLY A 462 -7.90 8.71 -26.29
C GLY A 462 -9.40 8.60 -26.53
N ILE A 463 -10.23 9.11 -25.62
CA ILE A 463 -11.70 9.09 -25.76
C ILE A 463 -12.12 9.86 -27.01
N TYR A 464 -11.40 10.94 -27.35
CA TYR A 464 -11.68 11.79 -28.48
C TYR A 464 -10.82 11.49 -29.73
N THR A 465 -9.67 10.79 -29.60
CA THR A 465 -8.74 10.50 -30.68
C THR A 465 -8.08 9.14 -30.53
N LYS A 466 -8.09 8.29 -31.54
CA LYS A 466 -7.52 6.93 -31.50
C LYS A 466 -5.99 6.88 -31.25
N ASN A 467 -5.25 7.98 -31.50
CA ASN A 467 -3.81 8.05 -31.36
C ASN A 467 -3.43 9.31 -30.55
N VAL A 468 -3.34 9.19 -29.22
CA VAL A 468 -2.84 10.26 -28.38
C VAL A 468 -1.32 10.24 -28.35
N ASN A 469 -0.69 11.37 -28.70
CA ASN A 469 0.74 11.53 -28.57
C ASN A 469 1.10 11.94 -27.12
N ILE A 470 1.39 10.97 -26.26
CA ILE A 470 1.81 11.22 -24.87
C ILE A 470 3.28 11.64 -24.76
N ASP A 471 4.06 11.58 -25.84
CA ASP A 471 5.50 11.84 -25.82
C ASP A 471 5.83 13.28 -25.36
N VAL A 472 4.97 14.25 -25.71
CA VAL A 472 5.14 15.64 -25.24
C VAL A 472 5.12 15.73 -23.72
N PHE A 473 4.23 15.00 -23.04
CA PHE A 473 4.15 14.98 -21.59
C PHE A 473 5.36 14.29 -20.94
N LEU A 474 5.84 13.20 -21.57
CA LEU A 474 6.99 12.47 -21.07
C LEU A 474 8.28 13.30 -21.19
N LYS A 475 8.49 13.92 -22.34
CA LYS A 475 9.68 14.72 -22.63
C LYS A 475 9.67 16.04 -21.88
N ALA A 476 8.52 16.72 -21.79
CA ALA A 476 8.40 17.97 -21.05
C ALA A 476 8.51 17.81 -19.52
N TYR A 477 8.30 16.60 -18.99
CA TYR A 477 8.61 16.28 -17.59
C TYR A 477 10.12 16.25 -17.33
N SER A 478 10.90 15.65 -18.25
CA SER A 478 12.35 15.48 -18.10
C SER A 478 13.15 16.64 -18.70
N GLY A 479 12.54 17.41 -19.59
CA GLY A 479 13.20 18.47 -20.34
C GLY A 479 13.93 18.00 -21.59
N ASP A 480 13.54 16.84 -22.11
CA ASP A 480 14.13 16.28 -23.32
C ASP A 480 13.62 17.02 -24.56
N THR A 481 14.51 17.31 -25.50
CA THR A 481 14.16 18.03 -26.74
C THR A 481 13.00 17.35 -27.48
N ILE A 482 11.99 18.14 -27.81
CA ILE A 482 10.86 17.72 -28.64
C ILE A 482 11.12 18.18 -30.08
N ARG A 483 11.04 17.25 -31.03
CA ARG A 483 11.06 17.53 -32.46
C ARG A 483 9.76 17.09 -33.07
N VAL A 484 9.01 18.03 -33.64
CA VAL A 484 7.73 17.75 -34.29
C VAL A 484 7.94 17.98 -35.79
N ASP A 485 7.93 16.90 -36.56
CA ASP A 485 8.00 16.92 -38.01
C ASP A 485 6.70 16.32 -38.55
N ARG A 486 5.90 17.14 -39.24
CA ARG A 486 4.62 16.75 -39.83
C ARG A 486 4.52 17.25 -41.26
N LEU A 487 3.93 16.45 -42.14
CA LEU A 487 3.64 16.84 -43.53
C LEU A 487 2.82 18.14 -43.58
N GLY A 488 3.38 19.17 -44.26
CA GLY A 488 2.70 20.44 -44.47
C GLY A 488 2.85 21.49 -43.35
N ARG A 489 3.75 21.27 -42.38
CA ARG A 489 4.12 22.27 -41.35
C ARG A 489 5.65 22.34 -41.23
N GLU A 490 6.14 23.49 -40.82
CA GLU A 490 7.56 23.65 -40.49
C GLU A 490 7.92 22.75 -39.31
N CYS A 491 9.15 22.21 -39.33
CA CYS A 491 9.68 21.41 -38.22
C CYS A 491 9.84 22.28 -36.99
N GLU A 492 9.09 21.98 -35.95
CA GLU A 492 9.22 22.64 -34.63
C GLU A 492 10.22 21.89 -33.75
N VAL A 493 11.25 22.58 -33.28
CA VAL A 493 12.24 22.07 -32.33
C VAL A 493 12.07 22.83 -31.02
N ILE A 494 11.65 22.14 -29.98
CA ILE A 494 11.50 22.72 -28.64
C ILE A 494 12.61 22.17 -27.76
N ASN A 495 13.53 23.05 -27.41
CA ASN A 495 14.67 22.72 -26.55
C ASN A 495 14.30 22.93 -25.07
N ASN A 496 14.68 21.99 -24.22
CA ASN A 496 14.43 22.05 -22.78
C ASN A 496 12.95 22.36 -22.41
N PRO A 497 11.96 21.65 -22.99
CA PRO A 497 10.57 21.90 -22.63
C PRO A 497 10.31 21.63 -21.15
N ARG A 498 9.45 22.43 -20.52
CA ARG A 498 9.04 22.30 -19.12
C ARG A 498 7.54 22.41 -19.05
N LEU A 499 6.93 21.41 -18.43
CA LEU A 499 5.49 21.36 -18.21
C LEU A 499 5.24 21.08 -16.72
N SER A 500 4.42 21.91 -16.09
CA SER A 500 3.88 21.62 -14.75
C SER A 500 2.40 21.28 -14.90
N ILE A 501 1.92 20.30 -14.14
CA ILE A 501 0.51 19.84 -14.22
C ILE A 501 -0.09 19.79 -12.83
N LEU A 502 -1.28 20.36 -12.69
CA LEU A 502 -2.14 20.24 -11.52
C LEU A 502 -3.55 19.84 -11.95
N LEU A 503 -3.98 18.67 -11.56
CA LEU A 503 -5.32 18.16 -11.88
C LEU A 503 -6.07 17.81 -10.60
N ALA A 504 -7.36 18.10 -10.55
CA ALA A 504 -8.24 17.62 -9.50
C ALA A 504 -9.32 16.72 -10.12
N VAL A 505 -9.23 15.44 -9.88
CA VAL A 505 -10.04 14.43 -10.56
C VAL A 505 -10.91 13.65 -9.58
N GLN A 506 -11.93 12.97 -10.12
CA GLN A 506 -12.71 12.00 -9.36
C GLN A 506 -12.01 10.62 -9.39
N PRO A 507 -12.20 9.77 -8.35
CA PRO A 507 -11.65 8.41 -8.34
C PRO A 507 -12.03 7.58 -9.57
N THR A 508 -13.22 7.82 -10.13
CA THR A 508 -13.70 7.16 -11.36
C THR A 508 -12.82 7.43 -12.56
N VAL A 509 -12.22 8.63 -12.65
CA VAL A 509 -11.30 9.00 -13.74
C VAL A 509 -10.01 8.17 -13.66
N LEU A 510 -9.45 7.98 -12.45
CA LEU A 510 -8.27 7.11 -12.25
C LEU A 510 -8.57 5.66 -12.65
N LYS A 511 -9.76 5.15 -12.32
CA LYS A 511 -10.20 3.80 -12.71
C LYS A 511 -10.25 3.64 -14.25
N GLY A 512 -10.57 4.70 -14.97
CA GLY A 512 -10.59 4.74 -16.45
C GLY A 512 -9.19 4.67 -17.08
N LEU A 513 -8.16 5.20 -16.42
CA LEU A 513 -6.80 5.22 -16.96
C LEU A 513 -6.18 3.83 -17.14
N VAL A 514 -6.55 2.85 -16.31
CA VAL A 514 -5.99 1.49 -16.37
C VAL A 514 -6.62 0.64 -17.48
N SER A 515 -7.83 0.94 -17.89
CA SER A 515 -8.45 0.24 -19.01
C SER A 515 -7.64 0.41 -20.32
N ASN A 516 -6.72 1.37 -20.34
CA ASN A 516 -5.82 1.64 -21.46
C ASN A 516 -4.37 1.28 -21.09
N ASN A 517 -3.97 0.04 -21.35
CA ASN A 517 -2.61 -0.51 -21.05
C ASN A 517 -1.45 0.36 -21.58
N SER A 518 -1.72 1.34 -22.47
CA SER A 518 -0.71 2.23 -23.04
C SER A 518 -0.13 3.21 -22.03
N PHE A 519 -0.87 3.64 -21.01
CA PHE A 519 -0.41 4.69 -20.08
C PHE A 519 0.59 4.18 -19.07
N ARG A 520 0.31 3.05 -18.46
CA ARG A 520 1.22 2.44 -17.51
C ARG A 520 2.47 1.94 -18.22
N GLY A 521 2.33 1.30 -19.39
CA GLY A 521 3.45 0.76 -20.15
C GLY A 521 4.44 1.81 -20.67
N ARG A 522 4.03 3.10 -20.80
CA ARG A 522 4.92 4.20 -21.19
C ARG A 522 5.37 5.08 -20.03
N GLY A 523 4.98 4.78 -18.77
CA GLY A 523 5.42 5.45 -17.55
C GLY A 523 4.87 6.87 -17.35
N LEU A 524 3.75 7.25 -17.98
CA LEU A 524 3.13 8.55 -17.76
C LEU A 524 2.54 8.64 -16.35
N THR A 525 1.80 7.61 -15.92
CA THR A 525 1.19 7.53 -14.58
C THR A 525 2.25 7.55 -13.47
N ALA A 526 3.44 7.04 -13.76
CA ALA A 526 4.58 7.04 -12.82
C ALA A 526 5.17 8.44 -12.55
N ARG A 527 4.81 9.46 -13.33
CA ARG A 527 5.31 10.84 -13.18
C ARG A 527 4.44 11.72 -12.30
N PHE A 528 3.23 11.29 -12.00
CA PHE A 528 2.29 12.07 -11.18
C PHE A 528 2.49 11.82 -9.69
N LEU A 529 2.48 12.87 -8.90
CA LEU A 529 2.33 12.86 -7.46
C LEU A 529 0.84 12.81 -7.13
N TYR A 530 0.39 11.74 -6.50
CA TYR A 530 -1.02 11.52 -6.17
C TYR A 530 -1.32 11.94 -4.74
N SER A 531 -2.30 12.81 -4.58
CA SER A 531 -2.89 13.16 -3.29
C SER A 531 -4.33 12.62 -3.26
N TYR A 532 -4.63 11.73 -2.34
CA TYR A 532 -5.97 11.16 -2.11
C TYR A 532 -6.41 11.49 -0.68
N PRO A 533 -6.89 12.72 -0.44
CA PRO A 533 -7.24 13.19 0.89
C PRO A 533 -8.40 12.42 1.51
N THR A 534 -8.40 12.28 2.83
CA THR A 534 -9.58 11.84 3.57
C THR A 534 -10.68 12.90 3.49
N SER A 535 -11.88 12.51 3.05
CA SER A 535 -13.02 13.41 2.90
C SER A 535 -13.42 14.06 4.22
N LYS A 536 -13.80 15.36 4.16
CA LYS A 536 -14.48 16.06 5.25
C LYS A 536 -15.98 16.18 5.05
N VAL A 537 -16.54 15.54 4.03
CA VAL A 537 -17.99 15.56 3.78
C VAL A 537 -18.69 14.84 4.93
N GLY A 538 -19.68 15.49 5.55
CA GLY A 538 -20.38 15.02 6.74
C GLY A 538 -19.93 15.71 8.03
N ASP A 539 -18.66 16.14 8.12
CA ASP A 539 -18.10 16.79 9.30
C ASP A 539 -17.98 18.31 9.16
N ARG A 540 -18.40 18.88 8.02
CA ARG A 540 -18.27 20.30 7.70
C ARG A 540 -19.25 21.16 8.50
N ILE A 541 -18.72 22.29 9.00
CA ILE A 541 -19.54 23.32 9.66
C ILE A 541 -19.78 24.49 8.71
N TYR A 542 -20.96 25.13 8.82
CA TYR A 542 -21.36 26.21 7.94
C TYR A 542 -20.63 27.53 8.25
N ARG A 543 -20.44 27.84 9.53
CA ARG A 543 -19.76 29.08 9.96
C ARG A 543 -18.35 28.74 10.42
N THR A 544 -17.38 29.21 9.67
CA THR A 544 -15.95 29.00 9.93
C THR A 544 -15.28 30.35 10.24
N LYS A 545 -14.04 30.30 10.70
CA LYS A 545 -13.20 31.49 10.80
C LYS A 545 -12.95 32.03 9.38
N LEU A 546 -13.07 33.34 9.22
CA LEU A 546 -12.70 34.01 7.99
C LEU A 546 -11.18 33.93 7.81
N MET A 547 -10.76 33.75 6.57
CA MET A 547 -9.35 33.82 6.20
C MET A 547 -8.84 35.25 6.41
N SER A 548 -7.62 35.39 6.92
CA SER A 548 -6.93 36.66 7.05
C SER A 548 -6.58 37.22 5.68
N GLU A 549 -6.80 38.51 5.46
CA GLU A 549 -6.34 39.23 4.27
C GLU A 549 -4.80 39.17 4.17
N PHE A 550 -4.09 39.31 5.30
CA PHE A 550 -2.62 39.23 5.34
C PHE A 550 -2.09 37.89 4.87
N ALA A 551 -2.72 36.75 5.24
CA ALA A 551 -2.27 35.45 4.79
C ALA A 551 -2.36 35.29 3.27
N TYR A 552 -3.37 35.88 2.64
CA TYR A 552 -3.49 35.93 1.19
C TYR A 552 -2.45 36.85 0.55
N GLU A 553 -2.30 38.08 1.08
CA GLU A 553 -1.34 39.07 0.58
C GLU A 553 0.09 38.55 0.63
N ASP A 554 0.51 37.99 1.77
CA ASP A 554 1.85 37.38 1.90
C ASP A 554 2.08 36.23 0.88
N TYR A 555 1.03 35.41 0.65
CA TYR A 555 1.10 34.35 -0.36
C TYR A 555 1.18 34.90 -1.79
N GLU A 556 0.39 35.92 -2.12
CA GLU A 556 0.40 36.63 -3.41
C GLU A 556 1.76 37.26 -3.67
N ASP A 557 2.31 37.99 -2.70
CA ASP A 557 3.62 38.62 -2.77
C ASP A 557 4.74 37.57 -3.01
N LEU A 558 4.69 36.45 -2.31
CA LEU A 558 5.65 35.36 -2.52
C LEU A 558 5.60 34.84 -3.95
N ILE A 559 4.39 34.60 -4.50
CA ILE A 559 4.22 34.07 -5.86
C ILE A 559 4.69 35.11 -6.88
N HIS A 560 4.35 36.39 -6.73
CA HIS A 560 4.75 37.47 -7.61
C HIS A 560 6.27 37.64 -7.59
N ASN A 561 6.91 37.65 -6.43
CA ASN A 561 8.37 37.76 -6.29
C ASN A 561 9.11 36.60 -6.99
N ILE A 562 8.56 35.37 -6.97
CA ILE A 562 9.13 34.23 -7.70
C ILE A 562 8.93 34.38 -9.22
N LEU A 563 7.78 34.95 -9.65
CA LEU A 563 7.50 35.19 -11.06
C LEU A 563 8.33 36.34 -11.65
N ASP A 564 8.64 37.37 -10.86
CA ASP A 564 9.45 38.52 -11.29
C ASP A 564 10.94 38.19 -11.42
N ASP A 565 11.40 37.13 -10.76
CA ASP A 565 12.79 36.71 -10.86
C ASP A 565 13.12 36.23 -12.28
N GLU A 566 14.08 36.91 -12.93
CA GLU A 566 14.53 36.60 -14.29
C GLU A 566 15.75 35.68 -14.35
N GLU A 567 16.35 35.35 -13.20
CA GLU A 567 17.58 34.59 -13.16
C GLU A 567 17.39 33.09 -13.44
N ASN A 568 18.34 32.51 -14.18
CA ASN A 568 18.38 31.09 -14.48
C ASN A 568 19.42 30.39 -13.59
N ASN A 569 19.04 30.07 -12.35
CA ASN A 569 19.97 29.62 -11.31
C ASN A 569 19.96 28.09 -11.11
N LEU A 570 21.14 27.55 -10.83
CA LEU A 570 21.35 26.16 -10.45
C LEU A 570 21.32 26.05 -8.91
N ILE A 571 20.26 25.44 -8.38
CA ILE A 571 20.15 25.12 -6.96
C ILE A 571 21.06 23.96 -6.62
N THR A 572 21.80 24.07 -5.52
CA THR A 572 22.73 23.04 -5.03
C THR A 572 22.28 22.54 -3.65
N LEU A 573 22.85 21.42 -3.23
CA LEU A 573 22.57 20.84 -1.90
C LEU A 573 23.68 21.24 -0.92
N SER A 574 23.31 21.47 0.34
CA SER A 574 24.30 21.45 1.43
C SER A 574 24.77 20.03 1.69
N ASP A 575 25.92 19.85 2.33
CA ASP A 575 26.45 18.51 2.67
C ASP A 575 25.46 17.68 3.50
N GLY A 576 24.72 18.31 4.42
CA GLY A 576 23.68 17.64 5.22
C GLY A 576 22.47 17.24 4.38
N ALA A 577 22.06 18.07 3.42
CA ALA A 577 20.96 17.77 2.51
C ALA A 577 21.31 16.61 1.55
N ASP A 578 22.52 16.62 1.00
CA ASP A 578 23.01 15.56 0.11
C ASP A 578 23.04 14.21 0.83
N LYS A 579 23.56 14.18 2.06
CA LYS A 579 23.59 12.97 2.89
C LYS A 579 22.19 12.44 3.18
N LEU A 580 21.23 13.30 3.52
CA LEU A 580 19.83 12.88 3.76
C LEU A 580 19.17 12.31 2.50
N LEU A 581 19.46 12.88 1.33
CA LEU A 581 18.96 12.37 0.06
C LEU A 581 19.56 11.00 -0.26
N GLU A 582 20.86 10.81 -0.01
CA GLU A 582 21.53 9.52 -0.17
C GLU A 582 20.94 8.46 0.77
N GLU A 583 20.77 8.79 2.06
CA GLU A 583 20.14 7.89 3.04
C GLU A 583 18.73 7.47 2.62
N PHE A 584 17.93 8.44 2.16
CA PHE A 584 16.57 8.16 1.69
C PHE A 584 16.57 7.30 0.41
N ALA A 585 17.43 7.55 -0.54
CA ALA A 585 17.55 6.75 -1.76
C ALA A 585 17.95 5.31 -1.44
N ASN A 586 18.93 5.12 -0.54
CA ASN A 586 19.39 3.81 -0.09
C ASN A 586 18.33 3.07 0.75
N GLU A 587 17.51 3.79 1.54
CA GLU A 587 16.34 3.24 2.25
C GLU A 587 15.29 2.72 1.25
N LEU A 588 15.01 3.48 0.20
CA LEU A 588 13.94 3.17 -0.76
C LEU A 588 14.29 2.02 -1.70
N GLU A 589 15.55 1.90 -2.14
CA GLU A 589 15.97 0.96 -3.19
C GLU A 589 15.57 -0.50 -2.94
N PRO A 590 15.80 -1.10 -1.73
CA PRO A 590 15.38 -2.46 -1.46
C PRO A 590 13.85 -2.66 -1.53
N HIS A 591 13.08 -1.60 -1.26
CA HIS A 591 11.60 -1.67 -1.30
C HIS A 591 11.08 -1.80 -2.73
N LEU A 592 11.82 -1.34 -3.76
CA LEU A 592 11.40 -1.41 -5.16
C LEU A 592 11.21 -2.84 -5.67
N ILE A 593 11.93 -3.80 -5.08
CA ILE A 593 11.82 -5.22 -5.47
C ILE A 593 10.97 -6.04 -4.47
N THR A 594 10.54 -5.44 -3.36
CA THR A 594 9.74 -6.09 -2.31
C THR A 594 8.31 -5.55 -2.25
N ASP A 595 7.98 -4.75 -1.28
CA ASP A 595 6.63 -4.24 -1.01
C ASP A 595 6.17 -3.17 -2.02
N LEU A 596 7.10 -2.39 -2.59
CA LEU A 596 6.79 -1.41 -3.64
C LEU A 596 6.84 -1.99 -5.06
N LYS A 597 7.09 -3.27 -5.22
CA LYS A 597 7.13 -3.92 -6.54
C LYS A 597 5.89 -3.66 -7.41
N PRO A 598 4.66 -3.61 -6.89
CA PRO A 598 3.47 -3.29 -7.69
C PRO A 598 3.46 -1.88 -8.29
N ILE A 599 4.20 -0.95 -7.70
CA ILE A 599 4.33 0.46 -8.08
C ILE A 599 5.78 0.89 -8.28
N ASN A 600 6.67 -0.03 -8.59
CA ASN A 600 8.10 0.23 -8.70
C ASN A 600 8.46 1.27 -9.77
N ASP A 601 7.67 1.35 -10.83
CA ASP A 601 7.79 2.37 -11.89
C ASP A 601 7.56 3.80 -11.36
N TRP A 602 6.66 3.97 -10.41
CA TRP A 602 6.39 5.21 -9.71
C TRP A 602 7.42 5.47 -8.60
N ALA A 603 7.65 4.47 -7.75
CA ALA A 603 8.54 4.59 -6.60
C ALA A 603 9.99 4.88 -7.03
N GLY A 604 10.44 4.33 -8.17
CA GLY A 604 11.75 4.64 -8.75
C GLY A 604 11.94 6.10 -9.20
N LYS A 605 10.85 6.89 -9.30
CA LYS A 605 10.93 8.35 -9.57
C LYS A 605 10.83 9.21 -8.32
N LEU A 606 10.55 8.60 -7.17
CA LEU A 606 10.26 9.34 -5.94
C LEU A 606 11.48 10.13 -5.46
N VAL A 607 12.69 9.59 -5.55
CA VAL A 607 13.92 10.31 -5.16
C VAL A 607 14.10 11.57 -5.99
N GLY A 608 13.87 11.50 -7.30
CA GLY A 608 13.91 12.68 -8.18
C GLY A 608 12.83 13.72 -7.83
N ASN A 609 11.63 13.26 -7.49
CA ASN A 609 10.56 14.16 -7.05
C ASN A 609 10.87 14.81 -5.69
N VAL A 610 11.46 14.08 -4.75
CA VAL A 610 11.92 14.65 -3.46
C VAL A 610 13.00 15.71 -3.69
N LEU A 611 13.94 15.45 -4.60
CA LEU A 611 14.95 16.43 -4.98
C LEU A 611 14.30 17.70 -5.59
N ARG A 612 13.32 17.56 -6.48
CA ARG A 612 12.58 18.70 -7.05
C ARG A 612 11.82 19.48 -5.97
N ILE A 613 11.13 18.79 -5.08
CA ILE A 613 10.38 19.39 -3.96
C ILE A 613 11.35 20.15 -3.04
N SER A 614 12.51 19.59 -2.69
CA SER A 614 13.48 20.28 -1.83
C SER A 614 13.96 21.61 -2.46
N GLY A 615 14.18 21.63 -3.78
CA GLY A 615 14.50 22.85 -4.51
C GLY A 615 13.37 23.89 -4.48
N LEU A 616 12.11 23.46 -4.59
CA LEU A 616 10.96 24.35 -4.48
C LEU A 616 10.83 24.97 -3.07
N LEU A 617 11.03 24.15 -2.02
CA LEU A 617 11.03 24.62 -0.64
C LEU A 617 12.15 25.62 -0.36
N ALA A 618 13.38 25.28 -0.78
CA ALA A 618 14.53 26.15 -0.62
C ALA A 618 14.31 27.48 -1.35
N ARG A 619 13.79 27.45 -2.59
CA ARG A 619 13.50 28.68 -3.35
C ARG A 619 12.47 29.56 -2.63
N ALA A 620 11.38 28.99 -2.17
CA ALA A 620 10.35 29.75 -1.44
C ALA A 620 10.87 30.30 -0.11
N ASN A 621 11.62 29.51 0.67
CA ASN A 621 12.23 29.97 1.92
C ASN A 621 13.25 31.09 1.70
N THR A 622 14.04 31.02 0.62
CA THR A 622 14.98 32.07 0.27
C THR A 622 14.25 33.38 -0.08
N THR A 623 13.14 33.31 -0.82
CA THR A 623 12.32 34.50 -1.11
C THR A 623 11.72 35.13 0.14
N ILE A 624 11.17 34.30 1.04
CA ILE A 624 10.59 34.78 2.31
C ILE A 624 11.64 35.50 3.16
N ASN A 625 12.89 35.01 3.15
CA ASN A 625 13.95 35.54 3.98
C ASN A 625 14.65 36.78 3.37
N HIS A 626 14.69 36.89 2.05
CA HIS A 626 15.53 37.88 1.35
C HIS A 626 14.76 38.78 0.35
N GLY A 627 13.47 38.50 0.09
CA GLY A 627 12.67 39.22 -0.92
C GLY A 627 13.11 38.92 -2.35
N LEU A 628 13.15 39.94 -3.23
CA LEU A 628 13.68 39.82 -4.59
C LEU A 628 15.17 39.49 -4.54
N LEU A 629 15.56 38.44 -5.28
CA LEU A 629 16.92 37.90 -5.24
C LEU A 629 17.77 38.58 -6.31
N GLU A 630 18.74 39.37 -5.89
CA GLU A 630 19.85 39.77 -6.75
C GLU A 630 21.09 38.96 -6.31
N ASP A 631 21.65 38.13 -7.20
CA ASP A 631 22.89 37.34 -7.00
C ASP A 631 22.91 36.37 -5.78
N VAL A 632 21.79 35.80 -5.37
CA VAL A 632 21.73 34.85 -4.25
C VAL A 632 21.87 33.40 -4.75
N ASN A 633 22.91 32.72 -4.32
CA ASN A 633 23.02 31.26 -4.53
C ASN A 633 22.01 30.52 -3.64
N ILE A 634 21.08 29.83 -4.27
CA ILE A 634 20.08 29.01 -3.54
C ILE A 634 20.70 27.66 -3.21
N VAL A 635 20.74 27.36 -1.92
CA VAL A 635 21.27 26.09 -1.40
C VAL A 635 20.16 25.41 -0.57
N VAL A 636 19.85 24.18 -0.92
CA VAL A 636 18.93 23.37 -0.13
C VAL A 636 19.52 23.07 1.23
N SER A 637 18.87 23.51 2.28
CA SER A 637 19.27 23.21 3.65
C SER A 637 18.93 21.77 4.04
N GLU A 638 19.51 21.30 5.13
CA GLU A 638 19.15 20.00 5.73
C GLU A 638 17.67 19.93 6.07
N ASP A 639 17.09 21.04 6.58
CA ASP A 639 15.66 21.10 6.93
C ASP A 639 14.75 21.07 5.70
N ASP A 640 15.11 21.75 4.60
CA ASP A 640 14.37 21.68 3.34
C ASP A 640 14.34 20.25 2.80
N MET A 641 15.49 19.57 2.84
CA MET A 641 15.57 18.17 2.38
C MET A 641 14.77 17.25 3.30
N ARG A 642 14.86 17.39 4.62
CA ARG A 642 14.09 16.61 5.60
C ARG A 642 12.58 16.79 5.39
N ASN A 643 12.16 18.01 5.12
CA ASN A 643 10.77 18.35 4.84
C ASN A 643 10.32 17.76 3.50
N ALA A 644 11.14 17.84 2.46
CA ALA A 644 10.86 17.23 1.17
C ALA A 644 10.73 15.69 1.25
N ILE A 645 11.56 15.03 2.05
CA ILE A 645 11.44 13.58 2.31
C ILE A 645 10.11 13.24 3.00
N LYS A 646 9.69 14.03 4.01
CA LYS A 646 8.38 13.84 4.65
C LYS A 646 7.22 13.97 3.65
N ILE A 647 7.29 14.97 2.78
CA ILE A 647 6.32 15.18 1.68
C ILE A 647 6.38 14.00 0.69
N GLY A 648 7.58 13.51 0.36
CA GLY A 648 7.75 12.33 -0.49
C GLY A 648 7.12 11.08 0.11
N LYS A 649 7.30 10.84 1.41
CA LYS A 649 6.67 9.71 2.15
C LYS A 649 5.13 9.86 2.18
N TYR A 650 4.60 11.07 2.29
CA TYR A 650 3.17 11.34 2.12
C TYR A 650 2.67 10.90 0.74
N TYR A 651 3.31 11.35 -0.34
CA TYR A 651 2.91 10.97 -1.69
C TYR A 651 3.08 9.47 -1.96
N LEU A 652 4.03 8.80 -1.31
CA LEU A 652 4.20 7.36 -1.41
C LEU A 652 2.97 6.60 -0.89
N GLU A 653 2.48 6.96 0.29
CA GLU A 653 1.29 6.31 0.86
C GLU A 653 0.03 6.59 0.01
N HIS A 654 -0.11 7.81 -0.48
CA HIS A 654 -1.21 8.17 -1.36
C HIS A 654 -1.11 7.52 -2.75
N ALA A 655 0.09 7.32 -3.28
CA ALA A 655 0.30 6.59 -4.52
C ALA A 655 -0.09 5.11 -4.38
N LYS A 656 0.21 4.45 -3.26
CA LYS A 656 -0.25 3.08 -2.99
C LYS A 656 -1.76 2.95 -3.15
N VAL A 657 -2.51 3.90 -2.57
CA VAL A 657 -3.98 3.95 -2.69
C VAL A 657 -4.42 4.27 -4.12
N ALA A 658 -3.83 5.28 -4.75
CA ALA A 658 -4.16 5.66 -6.12
C ALA A 658 -3.91 4.51 -7.11
N PHE A 659 -2.79 3.81 -7.00
CA PHE A 659 -2.48 2.65 -7.83
C PHE A 659 -3.34 1.43 -7.49
N SER A 660 -3.74 1.25 -6.23
CA SER A 660 -4.75 0.27 -5.84
C SER A 660 -6.09 0.56 -6.51
N LEU A 661 -6.55 1.81 -6.51
CA LEU A 661 -7.76 2.23 -7.22
C LEU A 661 -7.65 2.04 -8.74
N MET A 662 -6.48 2.36 -9.30
CA MET A 662 -6.19 2.12 -10.71
C MET A 662 -6.09 0.63 -11.04
N GLY A 663 -5.45 -0.16 -10.18
CA GLY A 663 -5.24 -1.59 -10.33
C GLY A 663 -6.21 -2.42 -9.52
N SER A 664 -7.28 -1.81 -8.94
CA SER A 664 -8.30 -2.58 -8.23
C SER A 664 -8.79 -3.63 -9.19
N ASP A 665 -8.10 -4.76 -9.08
CA ASP A 665 -8.31 -6.00 -9.76
C ASP A 665 -9.82 -6.25 -9.72
N ALA A 666 -10.37 -6.71 -10.81
CA ALA A 666 -11.77 -7.15 -10.85
C ALA A 666 -12.09 -8.02 -9.63
N VAL A 667 -11.10 -8.75 -9.12
CA VAL A 667 -11.15 -9.59 -7.92
C VAL A 667 -11.43 -8.80 -6.64
N THR A 668 -10.76 -7.66 -6.41
CA THR A 668 -11.00 -6.85 -5.19
C THR A 668 -12.40 -6.22 -5.22
N LYS A 669 -12.83 -5.69 -6.37
CA LYS A 669 -14.19 -5.16 -6.55
C LYS A 669 -15.25 -6.24 -6.34
N ASP A 670 -15.03 -7.40 -6.92
CA ASP A 670 -15.91 -8.55 -6.78
C ASP A 670 -15.97 -9.00 -5.31
N SER A 671 -14.84 -8.95 -4.59
CA SER A 671 -14.74 -9.27 -3.16
C SER A 671 -15.53 -8.28 -2.31
N ILE A 672 -15.37 -6.97 -2.55
CA ILE A 672 -16.15 -5.92 -1.87
C ILE A 672 -17.65 -6.11 -2.12
N TYR A 673 -18.02 -6.31 -3.38
CA TYR A 673 -19.42 -6.55 -3.75
C TYR A 673 -20.02 -7.78 -3.08
N ILE A 674 -19.25 -8.87 -2.94
CA ILE A 674 -19.65 -10.06 -2.18
C ILE A 674 -19.86 -9.73 -0.70
N ILE A 675 -18.94 -8.99 -0.07
CA ILE A 675 -19.06 -8.63 1.35
C ILE A 675 -20.25 -7.70 1.60
N GLU A 676 -20.51 -6.73 0.73
CA GLU A 676 -21.70 -5.87 0.79
C GLU A 676 -22.98 -6.70 0.68
N PHE A 677 -23.03 -7.63 -0.27
CA PHE A 677 -24.15 -8.56 -0.41
C PHE A 677 -24.34 -9.41 0.85
N VAL A 678 -23.28 -9.98 1.41
CA VAL A 678 -23.31 -10.79 2.64
C VAL A 678 -23.77 -9.96 3.83
N LYS A 679 -23.26 -8.73 4.01
CA LYS A 679 -23.70 -7.79 5.04
C LYS A 679 -25.20 -7.46 4.91
N LYS A 680 -25.64 -7.13 3.69
CA LYS A 680 -27.05 -6.79 3.40
C LYS A 680 -28.02 -7.96 3.65
N THR A 681 -27.59 -9.18 3.38
CA THR A 681 -28.41 -10.39 3.51
C THR A 681 -28.28 -11.06 4.87
N GLY A 682 -27.28 -10.71 5.68
CA GLY A 682 -27.02 -11.31 7.00
C GLY A 682 -26.59 -12.79 6.94
N LEU A 683 -26.01 -13.24 5.81
CA LEU A 683 -25.62 -14.64 5.64
C LEU A 683 -24.41 -14.98 6.52
N SER A 684 -24.54 -15.99 7.37
CA SER A 684 -23.45 -16.56 8.17
C SER A 684 -22.64 -17.62 7.40
N GLU A 685 -23.26 -18.25 6.38
CA GLU A 685 -22.60 -19.18 5.46
C GLU A 685 -23.18 -19.05 4.05
N PHE A 686 -22.40 -19.34 3.03
CA PHE A 686 -22.84 -19.36 1.64
C PHE A 686 -22.01 -20.32 0.78
N SER A 687 -22.52 -20.66 -0.40
CA SER A 687 -21.79 -21.37 -1.45
C SER A 687 -21.55 -20.47 -2.67
N ALA A 688 -20.65 -20.85 -3.56
CA ALA A 688 -20.45 -20.14 -4.84
C ALA A 688 -21.77 -20.02 -5.64
N ARG A 689 -22.68 -21.00 -5.52
CA ARG A 689 -23.99 -20.99 -6.18
C ARG A 689 -24.91 -19.92 -5.59
N ASP A 690 -24.86 -19.68 -4.28
CA ASP A 690 -25.67 -18.65 -3.62
C ASP A 690 -25.22 -17.26 -4.06
N LEU A 691 -23.92 -17.03 -4.20
CA LEU A 691 -23.38 -15.80 -4.77
C LEU A 691 -23.79 -15.61 -6.23
N MET A 692 -23.73 -16.65 -7.06
CA MET A 692 -24.18 -16.57 -8.46
C MET A 692 -25.68 -16.29 -8.60
N ARG A 693 -26.49 -16.64 -7.62
CA ARG A 693 -27.93 -16.34 -7.58
C ARG A 693 -28.22 -14.93 -7.06
N GLY A 694 -27.49 -14.49 -6.03
CA GLY A 694 -27.69 -13.21 -5.39
C GLY A 694 -26.95 -12.05 -6.04
N CYS A 695 -25.78 -12.30 -6.58
CA CYS A 695 -24.92 -11.32 -7.22
C CYS A 695 -24.99 -11.46 -8.76
N ARG A 696 -25.72 -10.55 -9.43
CA ARG A 696 -26.00 -10.63 -10.87
C ARG A 696 -24.75 -10.57 -11.78
N CYS A 697 -23.61 -10.08 -11.27
CA CYS A 697 -22.35 -9.99 -12.02
C CYS A 697 -21.71 -11.37 -12.26
N PHE A 698 -21.93 -12.38 -11.38
CA PHE A 698 -21.31 -13.69 -11.51
C PHE A 698 -22.18 -14.68 -12.29
N LYS A 699 -21.76 -15.00 -13.50
CA LYS A 699 -22.48 -15.95 -14.37
C LYS A 699 -21.96 -17.38 -14.29
N THR A 700 -20.72 -17.59 -13.86
CA THR A 700 -20.06 -18.89 -13.81
C THR A 700 -19.29 -19.07 -12.50
N LYS A 701 -19.04 -20.31 -12.09
CA LYS A 701 -18.22 -20.62 -10.92
C LYS A 701 -16.79 -20.06 -11.09
N SER A 702 -16.22 -20.14 -12.30
CA SER A 702 -14.89 -19.62 -12.59
C SER A 702 -14.78 -18.10 -12.41
N SER A 703 -15.87 -17.35 -12.60
CA SER A 703 -15.86 -15.89 -12.39
C SER A 703 -15.91 -15.47 -10.93
N VAL A 704 -16.50 -16.28 -10.03
CA VAL A 704 -16.63 -15.93 -8.60
C VAL A 704 -15.47 -16.47 -7.74
N MET A 705 -14.82 -17.57 -8.17
CA MET A 705 -13.77 -18.22 -7.37
C MET A 705 -12.56 -17.32 -7.04
N PRO A 706 -12.06 -16.46 -7.94
CA PRO A 706 -10.97 -15.54 -7.59
C PRO A 706 -11.31 -14.63 -6.41
N ALA A 707 -12.53 -14.06 -6.39
CA ALA A 707 -13.01 -13.22 -5.30
C ALA A 707 -13.19 -14.02 -3.99
N ILE A 708 -13.69 -15.23 -4.06
CA ILE A 708 -13.81 -16.13 -2.89
C ILE A 708 -12.43 -16.41 -2.29
N ASN A 709 -11.43 -16.79 -3.12
CA ASN A 709 -10.07 -17.05 -2.66
C ASN A 709 -9.44 -15.80 -2.03
N HIS A 710 -9.66 -14.65 -2.63
CA HIS A 710 -9.21 -13.37 -2.10
C HIS A 710 -9.83 -13.07 -0.73
N LEU A 711 -11.13 -13.33 -0.55
CA LEU A 711 -11.82 -13.17 0.74
C LEU A 711 -11.33 -14.15 1.81
N ILE A 712 -10.94 -15.37 1.42
CA ILE A 712 -10.30 -16.33 2.32
C ILE A 712 -8.92 -15.80 2.77
N ASP A 713 -8.10 -15.33 1.82
CA ASP A 713 -6.77 -14.79 2.09
C ASP A 713 -6.80 -13.57 3.03
N TYR A 714 -7.90 -12.79 2.98
CA TYR A 714 -8.10 -11.59 3.78
C TYR A 714 -8.88 -11.83 5.08
N GLY A 715 -9.22 -13.10 5.39
CA GLY A 715 -9.85 -13.47 6.64
C GLY A 715 -11.34 -13.11 6.77
N TYR A 716 -12.01 -12.76 5.67
CA TYR A 716 -13.45 -12.48 5.64
C TYR A 716 -14.30 -13.73 5.68
N ILE A 717 -13.81 -14.82 5.10
CA ILE A 717 -14.50 -16.10 5.02
C ILE A 717 -13.51 -17.25 5.20
N GLN A 718 -14.01 -18.42 5.59
CA GLN A 718 -13.24 -19.65 5.64
C GLN A 718 -14.02 -20.79 4.96
N GLU A 719 -13.33 -21.68 4.28
CA GLU A 719 -13.97 -22.85 3.69
C GLU A 719 -14.39 -23.80 4.81
N LYS A 720 -15.68 -24.17 4.80
CA LYS A 720 -16.26 -25.16 5.73
C LYS A 720 -15.80 -26.54 5.30
N ALA A 721 -15.26 -27.31 6.23
CA ALA A 721 -14.91 -28.70 5.97
C ALA A 721 -16.15 -29.45 5.43
N SER A 722 -15.99 -30.11 4.27
CA SER A 722 -17.09 -30.87 3.65
C SER A 722 -17.37 -32.14 4.44
N GLU A 723 -18.60 -32.32 4.86
CA GLU A 723 -19.06 -33.62 5.37
C GLU A 723 -19.13 -34.62 4.19
N PRO A 724 -18.59 -35.84 4.34
CA PRO A 724 -18.72 -36.85 3.30
C PRO A 724 -20.15 -37.29 3.15
N THR A 725 -20.74 -37.11 1.96
CA THR A 725 -22.12 -37.52 1.68
C THR A 725 -22.18 -39.00 1.26
N LYS A 726 -23.05 -39.77 1.92
CA LYS A 726 -23.45 -41.11 1.47
C LYS A 726 -24.15 -40.99 0.11
N GLN A 727 -23.57 -41.55 -0.96
CA GLN A 727 -24.11 -41.68 -2.32
C GLN A 727 -24.75 -40.40 -2.91
N GLY A 728 -24.02 -39.68 -3.73
CA GLY A 728 -24.50 -38.57 -4.53
C GLY A 728 -23.36 -37.72 -5.09
N ARG A 729 -23.72 -36.81 -6.03
CA ARG A 729 -22.78 -35.82 -6.58
C ARG A 729 -22.20 -34.97 -5.43
N PRO A 730 -20.87 -34.74 -5.36
CA PRO A 730 -20.27 -33.95 -4.28
C PRO A 730 -20.99 -32.62 -4.10
N LEU A 731 -21.39 -32.30 -2.85
CA LEU A 731 -21.92 -30.99 -2.50
C LEU A 731 -20.81 -29.95 -2.76
N GLY A 732 -21.19 -28.82 -3.36
CA GLY A 732 -20.22 -27.73 -3.59
C GLY A 732 -19.70 -27.17 -2.27
N ALA A 733 -18.44 -26.73 -2.25
CA ALA A 733 -17.82 -26.09 -1.10
C ALA A 733 -18.72 -24.97 -0.51
N LYS A 734 -18.86 -24.95 0.81
CA LYS A 734 -19.51 -23.90 1.60
C LYS A 734 -18.48 -23.05 2.30
N TYR A 735 -18.76 -21.80 2.48
CA TYR A 735 -17.88 -20.82 3.11
C TYR A 735 -18.59 -20.20 4.32
N LEU A 736 -17.92 -20.20 5.45
CA LEU A 736 -18.38 -19.55 6.68
C LEU A 736 -17.92 -18.10 6.66
N VAL A 737 -18.79 -17.21 7.13
CA VAL A 737 -18.55 -15.77 7.15
C VAL A 737 -17.97 -15.37 8.51
N ASN A 738 -16.95 -14.54 8.52
CA ASN A 738 -16.36 -13.99 9.73
C ASN A 738 -17.40 -13.11 10.47
N PRO A 739 -17.82 -13.46 11.71
CA PRO A 739 -18.83 -12.67 12.44
C PRO A 739 -18.42 -11.23 12.70
N LYS A 740 -17.12 -10.95 12.75
CA LYS A 740 -16.57 -9.60 13.04
C LYS A 740 -16.90 -8.58 11.94
N ILE A 741 -17.25 -9.02 10.73
CA ILE A 741 -17.63 -8.11 9.65
C ILE A 741 -18.99 -7.43 9.89
N PHE A 742 -19.83 -7.96 10.80
CA PHE A 742 -21.14 -7.41 11.14
C PHE A 742 -21.10 -6.45 12.32
N ASN A 743 -19.97 -6.35 13.03
CA ASN A 743 -19.82 -5.58 14.27
C ASN A 743 -19.36 -4.13 14.04
N LYS A 744 -19.67 -3.52 12.89
CA LYS A 744 -19.42 -2.08 12.63
C LYS A 744 -20.69 -1.35 12.34
#